data_7d348b873bef005dc34064b9c4ed0b76
#
_entry.id   7d348b873bef005dc34064b9c4ed0b76
#
_cell.length_a   1.000
_cell.length_b   1.000
_cell.length_c   1.000
_cell.angle_alpha   90.00
_cell.angle_beta   90.00
_cell.angle_gamma   90.00
#
_symmetry.space_group_name_H-M   'P 1'
#
loop_
_entity.id
_entity.type
_entity.pdbx_description
1 polymer ?
#
loop_
_entity_poly.entity_id
_entity_poly.type
_entity_poly.pdbx_seq_one_letter_code
_entity_poly.pdbx_strand_id
1 'polypeptide(L)'
;MITVEKILSETNGGLNIILDLFPQAKACVGQKNKHFAIRNERTPSACLRQYDSKKYGSIWQVTDFGGDGRGENAIDLYMREKGYDSSRFGEAILQIAAEYGVRDELNRSLNRPEIRQREALSDEKDGTRNWELNDKLTEHELKILGPRVTQADAEALHWYSVKWISNVKDRKTTIKYSTDNYPIFMRECVVEEATPNRPEKKFYKVYEPLNCDKGYRFSYTPAGAKPRSYINGLSELIKAYKKYNDEEEKLWNAEHGDDKPYKIKKLPEAVICSGERDSLCCRSMGFPPLWFNSETYQLSVDEYKEIMKYVEVLYNIPDIDETGRRKGRELALRFIDIHTAWLPDKLQTFKDNRGKPRKDLRDWLEIHSERKDFRNLLKIAMPAKFWVQFFNKEGKPKTEIDTACLYNFLQLNGFYALHDENSANTQFVKLDGNIVKRVNVKDIREFIRRWVVDRFEDRNILNLVLNTTKLSPAALESLQEIDLNFTNFTPNSQYFFFPNKTVEVCKPSTEQSKGIKEYDPGADDLHNYVWEEDVIPHRFKALDDMFEITQSEDEDGQVSLDIEIKNVKSHFFGYLINTSRLYWRAETETRFNDDRKSAEDYVKAHPFSIDGDGLTAYEIQEQKRNLINKIFTFGYMLHRYKDSVRAWAPLAMDNKIGEEDECNGRSGKSFFFKVLSFLMKTVKLSGRNPKLMDNPHVFDQVSQFTDMLLVDDCDRYLNLGLFYDNITSDMNVNPKNNRSFTISFDESPKMAFTTNYVPQDFDPSSEARSLYMVFSDWYHQKTEDNDYHETRTIRDDFGKTLYAFDYSDEEWNADLNFWIQCCRFYLSVKDSGIKPQPPMSNMERRRLKAAMGVNFEDWANGYFSVDGDNLDKFIPRDDVFTDYQRFANVKHITMQAFTKKLKAFGKLCPWIDCINPPEYCNSSGRIQKAVQITPELRKTKDMLYVRSMPTDGATEPPKEQQLPFDADEDNRPF
;
A
#
# COMPACT_ATOMS: atom_id res chain seq x y z
N MET A 1 -18.28 -7.03 -29.05
CA MET A 1 -17.27 -7.62 -29.99
C MET A 1 -16.02 -7.89 -29.20
N ILE A 2 -15.53 -9.13 -29.21
CA ILE A 2 -14.27 -9.45 -28.52
C ILE A 2 -13.14 -8.73 -29.24
N THR A 3 -12.41 -7.89 -28.54
CA THR A 3 -11.29 -7.13 -29.08
C THR A 3 -9.97 -7.72 -28.60
N VAL A 4 -8.91 -7.52 -29.37
CA VAL A 4 -7.53 -7.88 -28.99
C VAL A 4 -7.15 -7.27 -27.63
N GLU A 5 -7.55 -6.03 -27.43
CA GLU A 5 -7.30 -5.28 -26.20
C GLU A 5 -7.90 -5.96 -24.98
N LYS A 6 -9.13 -6.47 -25.11
CA LYS A 6 -9.80 -7.20 -24.04
C LYS A 6 -9.15 -8.56 -23.75
N ILE A 7 -8.75 -9.29 -24.79
CA ILE A 7 -8.02 -10.55 -24.64
C ILE A 7 -6.70 -10.29 -23.89
N LEU A 8 -5.93 -9.31 -24.33
CA LEU A 8 -4.64 -9.00 -23.71
C LEU A 8 -4.81 -8.54 -22.26
N SER A 9 -5.80 -7.70 -21.95
CA SER A 9 -6.04 -7.25 -20.57
C SER A 9 -6.47 -8.38 -19.65
N GLU A 10 -7.30 -9.31 -20.11
CA GLU A 10 -7.77 -10.45 -19.29
C GLU A 10 -6.78 -11.61 -19.21
N THR A 11 -5.71 -11.57 -20.02
CA THR A 11 -4.63 -12.58 -20.04
C THR A 11 -3.29 -12.05 -19.52
N ASN A 12 -3.31 -11.06 -18.64
CA ASN A 12 -2.13 -10.42 -18.06
C ASN A 12 -1.17 -9.85 -19.12
N GLY A 13 -1.69 -9.00 -20.01
CA GLY A 13 -0.93 -8.45 -21.12
C GLY A 13 -0.54 -9.50 -22.18
N GLY A 14 -1.22 -10.63 -22.23
CA GLY A 14 -0.94 -11.77 -23.09
C GLY A 14 0.06 -12.78 -22.50
N LEU A 15 0.58 -12.56 -21.30
CA LEU A 15 1.57 -13.45 -20.67
C LEU A 15 1.03 -14.87 -20.51
N ASN A 16 -0.23 -15.03 -20.09
CA ASN A 16 -0.81 -16.36 -19.89
C ASN A 16 -0.82 -17.16 -21.19
N ILE A 17 -1.15 -16.55 -22.30
CA ILE A 17 -1.13 -17.18 -23.62
C ILE A 17 0.30 -17.62 -24.00
N ILE A 18 1.28 -16.72 -23.79
CA ILE A 18 2.68 -17.03 -24.11
C ILE A 18 3.20 -18.20 -23.26
N LEU A 19 2.88 -18.25 -21.98
CA LEU A 19 3.33 -19.32 -21.09
C LEU A 19 2.66 -20.66 -21.37
N ASP A 20 1.44 -20.66 -21.86
CA ASP A 20 0.75 -21.89 -22.29
C ASP A 20 1.31 -22.42 -23.61
N LEU A 21 1.66 -21.55 -24.56
CA LEU A 21 2.34 -21.92 -25.80
C LEU A 21 3.79 -22.38 -25.56
N PHE A 22 4.47 -21.67 -24.64
CA PHE A 22 5.91 -21.90 -24.35
C PHE A 22 6.12 -21.95 -22.83
N PRO A 23 5.87 -23.08 -22.17
CA PRO A 23 6.01 -23.22 -20.72
C PRO A 23 7.43 -22.86 -20.22
N GLN A 24 8.46 -23.09 -21.03
CA GLN A 24 9.85 -22.77 -20.75
C GLN A 24 10.11 -21.26 -20.62
N ALA A 25 9.26 -20.41 -21.19
CA ALA A 25 9.33 -18.95 -21.07
C ALA A 25 9.08 -18.46 -19.63
N LYS A 26 8.47 -19.31 -18.76
CA LYS A 26 8.22 -18.98 -17.36
C LYS A 26 9.50 -18.58 -16.61
N ALA A 27 10.62 -19.22 -16.92
CA ALA A 27 11.92 -18.93 -16.32
C ALA A 27 12.50 -17.56 -16.76
N CYS A 28 11.89 -16.90 -17.75
CA CYS A 28 12.35 -15.63 -18.30
C CYS A 28 11.50 -14.43 -17.84
N VAL A 29 10.40 -14.69 -17.12
CA VAL A 29 9.55 -13.62 -16.60
C VAL A 29 10.34 -12.78 -15.60
N GLY A 30 10.42 -11.46 -15.82
CA GLY A 30 11.20 -10.53 -15.01
C GLY A 30 12.72 -10.56 -15.23
N GLN A 31 13.25 -11.44 -16.10
CA GLN A 31 14.69 -11.63 -16.32
C GLN A 31 15.13 -11.04 -17.66
N LYS A 32 15.80 -9.89 -17.68
CA LYS A 32 16.18 -9.15 -18.91
C LYS A 32 17.15 -9.92 -19.84
N ASN A 33 17.99 -10.79 -19.29
CA ASN A 33 19.07 -11.43 -20.03
C ASN A 33 18.90 -12.96 -20.18
N LYS A 34 17.72 -13.49 -19.84
CA LYS A 34 17.45 -14.91 -19.92
C LYS A 34 16.69 -15.23 -21.22
N HIS A 35 17.11 -16.29 -21.90
CA HIS A 35 16.51 -16.73 -23.15
C HIS A 35 15.87 -18.10 -22.97
N PHE A 36 14.86 -18.41 -23.78
CA PHE A 36 14.22 -19.70 -23.87
C PHE A 36 14.20 -20.19 -25.32
N ALA A 37 14.05 -21.50 -25.49
CA ALA A 37 13.97 -22.09 -26.83
C ALA A 37 12.52 -22.04 -27.32
N ILE A 38 12.29 -21.41 -28.47
CA ILE A 38 10.98 -21.37 -29.12
C ILE A 38 10.86 -22.47 -30.20
N ARG A 39 11.99 -23.06 -30.57
CA ARG A 39 12.12 -24.13 -31.53
C ARG A 39 13.00 -25.25 -30.95
N ASN A 40 13.17 -26.33 -31.70
CA ASN A 40 14.14 -27.37 -31.35
C ASN A 40 15.56 -26.89 -31.68
N GLU A 41 16.14 -26.07 -30.81
CA GLU A 41 17.44 -25.41 -30.97
C GLU A 41 18.37 -25.70 -29.79
N ARG A 42 19.71 -25.81 -30.07
CA ARG A 42 20.72 -26.10 -29.04
C ARG A 42 20.97 -24.91 -28.11
N THR A 43 20.84 -23.70 -28.62
CA THR A 43 21.06 -22.46 -27.84
C THR A 43 19.77 -21.67 -27.83
N PRO A 44 19.17 -21.44 -26.68
CA PRO A 44 17.94 -20.63 -26.58
C PRO A 44 18.13 -19.22 -27.15
N SER A 45 17.29 -18.83 -28.11
CA SER A 45 17.39 -17.55 -28.83
C SER A 45 16.29 -16.55 -28.54
N ALA A 46 15.15 -16.99 -27.98
CA ALA A 46 14.01 -16.13 -27.74
C ALA A 46 14.05 -15.45 -26.37
N CYS A 47 13.72 -14.18 -26.30
CA CYS A 47 13.56 -13.45 -25.05
C CYS A 47 12.12 -13.00 -24.83
N LEU A 48 11.69 -12.93 -23.56
CA LEU A 48 10.38 -12.45 -23.14
C LEU A 48 10.54 -11.07 -22.50
N ARG A 49 9.84 -10.07 -23.01
CA ARG A 49 9.89 -8.69 -22.51
C ARG A 49 8.52 -8.08 -22.39
N GLN A 50 8.35 -7.21 -21.41
CA GLN A 50 7.20 -6.34 -21.31
C GLN A 50 7.43 -5.10 -22.22
N TYR A 51 6.41 -4.71 -22.95
CA TYR A 51 6.45 -3.61 -23.93
C TYR A 51 5.22 -2.73 -23.74
N ASP A 52 5.44 -1.43 -23.65
CA ASP A 52 4.36 -0.45 -23.56
C ASP A 52 3.88 -0.07 -24.97
N SER A 53 2.76 -0.67 -25.37
CA SER A 53 2.12 -0.41 -26.66
C SER A 53 1.22 0.81 -26.58
N LYS A 54 1.38 1.76 -27.50
CA LYS A 54 0.47 2.92 -27.62
C LYS A 54 -1.00 2.53 -27.82
N LYS A 55 -1.26 1.32 -28.33
CA LYS A 55 -2.61 0.84 -28.67
C LYS A 55 -3.20 -0.08 -27.60
N TYR A 56 -2.37 -0.87 -26.92
CA TYR A 56 -2.84 -1.97 -26.05
C TYR A 56 -2.34 -1.86 -24.60
N GLY A 57 -1.65 -0.76 -24.24
CA GLY A 57 -1.03 -0.61 -22.92
C GLY A 57 0.17 -1.54 -22.73
N SER A 58 0.43 -1.94 -21.50
CA SER A 58 1.56 -2.81 -21.18
C SER A 58 1.26 -4.26 -21.56
N ILE A 59 1.98 -4.78 -22.55
CA ILE A 59 1.82 -6.14 -23.11
C ILE A 59 3.12 -6.90 -23.09
N TRP A 60 3.05 -8.23 -23.11
CA TRP A 60 4.21 -9.09 -23.25
C TRP A 60 4.48 -9.43 -24.71
N GLN A 61 5.74 -9.41 -25.07
CA GLN A 61 6.23 -9.76 -26.39
C GLN A 61 7.37 -10.76 -26.30
N VAL A 62 7.43 -11.64 -27.28
CA VAL A 62 8.55 -12.54 -27.49
C VAL A 62 9.32 -12.06 -28.69
N THR A 63 10.63 -11.90 -28.56
CA THR A 63 11.54 -11.59 -29.66
C THR A 63 12.46 -12.77 -29.85
N ASP A 64 12.39 -13.41 -31.00
CA ASP A 64 13.25 -14.53 -31.38
C ASP A 64 14.43 -14.03 -32.21
N PHE A 65 15.59 -13.95 -31.60
CA PHE A 65 16.83 -13.52 -32.28
C PHE A 65 17.44 -14.57 -33.22
N GLY A 66 16.98 -15.81 -33.15
CA GLY A 66 17.31 -16.86 -34.11
C GLY A 66 16.39 -16.89 -35.35
N GLY A 67 15.35 -16.02 -35.37
CA GLY A 67 14.43 -15.83 -36.47
C GLY A 67 14.63 -14.47 -37.16
N ASP A 68 13.53 -13.76 -37.37
CA ASP A 68 13.54 -12.43 -37.98
C ASP A 68 13.83 -11.28 -37.02
N GLY A 69 13.95 -11.57 -35.74
CA GLY A 69 14.24 -10.60 -34.68
C GLY A 69 13.09 -9.62 -34.39
N ARG A 70 11.90 -9.84 -34.90
CA ARG A 70 10.73 -9.03 -34.62
C ARG A 70 10.07 -9.45 -33.31
N GLY A 71 9.55 -8.47 -32.57
CA GLY A 71 8.76 -8.73 -31.38
C GLY A 71 7.32 -9.11 -31.76
N GLU A 72 6.91 -10.31 -31.38
CA GLU A 72 5.54 -10.81 -31.60
C GLU A 72 4.76 -10.75 -30.27
N ASN A 73 3.53 -10.25 -30.32
CA ASN A 73 2.63 -10.30 -29.17
C ASN A 73 1.98 -11.69 -29.02
N ALA A 74 1.26 -11.90 -27.93
CA ALA A 74 0.63 -13.18 -27.61
C ALA A 74 -0.36 -13.66 -28.69
N ILE A 75 -1.07 -12.76 -29.36
CA ILE A 75 -2.04 -13.13 -30.42
C ILE A 75 -1.31 -13.61 -31.67
N ASP A 76 -0.27 -12.89 -32.11
CA ASP A 76 0.54 -13.24 -33.27
C ASP A 76 1.21 -14.62 -33.06
N LEU A 77 1.76 -14.83 -31.87
CA LEU A 77 2.34 -16.13 -31.48
C LEU A 77 1.31 -17.27 -31.49
N TYR A 78 0.13 -17.02 -30.93
CA TYR A 78 -0.94 -18.02 -30.93
C TYR A 78 -1.37 -18.40 -32.34
N MET A 79 -1.56 -17.39 -33.20
CA MET A 79 -1.91 -17.60 -34.59
C MET A 79 -0.85 -18.42 -35.32
N ARG A 80 0.42 -18.09 -35.13
CA ARG A 80 1.53 -18.82 -35.74
C ARG A 80 1.59 -20.30 -35.28
N GLU A 81 1.54 -20.52 -33.98
CA GLU A 81 1.66 -21.87 -33.38
C GLU A 81 0.45 -22.78 -33.69
N LYS A 82 -0.76 -22.18 -33.84
CA LYS A 82 -1.99 -22.90 -34.16
C LYS A 82 -2.29 -22.94 -35.66
N GLY A 83 -1.42 -22.36 -36.52
CA GLY A 83 -1.55 -22.41 -37.97
C GLY A 83 -2.69 -21.55 -38.54
N TYR A 84 -3.00 -20.43 -37.88
CA TYR A 84 -3.91 -19.41 -38.40
C TYR A 84 -3.15 -18.42 -39.27
N ASP A 85 -3.68 -18.16 -40.45
CA ASP A 85 -3.19 -17.08 -41.30
C ASP A 85 -3.95 -15.75 -41.03
N SER A 86 -3.51 -14.67 -41.62
CA SER A 86 -4.11 -13.36 -41.40
C SER A 86 -5.58 -13.25 -41.85
N SER A 87 -6.04 -14.10 -42.77
CA SER A 87 -7.45 -14.14 -43.20
C SER A 87 -8.38 -14.77 -42.13
N ARG A 88 -7.79 -15.59 -41.26
CA ARG A 88 -8.51 -16.27 -40.19
C ARG A 88 -8.32 -15.59 -38.81
N PHE A 89 -7.89 -14.34 -38.79
CA PHE A 89 -7.67 -13.55 -37.58
C PHE A 89 -8.91 -13.53 -36.65
N GLY A 90 -10.10 -13.34 -37.22
CA GLY A 90 -11.35 -13.33 -36.49
C GLY A 90 -11.65 -14.68 -35.79
N GLU A 91 -11.34 -15.81 -36.43
CA GLU A 91 -11.49 -17.14 -35.84
C GLU A 91 -10.49 -17.35 -34.71
N ALA A 92 -9.23 -16.93 -34.90
CA ALA A 92 -8.20 -17.01 -33.85
C ALA A 92 -8.60 -16.23 -32.61
N ILE A 93 -9.11 -15.00 -32.77
CA ILE A 93 -9.62 -14.18 -31.66
C ILE A 93 -10.76 -14.86 -30.90
N LEU A 94 -11.70 -15.49 -31.60
CA LEU A 94 -12.80 -16.20 -30.97
C LEU A 94 -12.32 -17.46 -30.26
N GLN A 95 -11.35 -18.17 -30.85
CA GLN A 95 -10.77 -19.36 -30.26
C GLN A 95 -9.97 -19.03 -29.00
N ILE A 96 -9.11 -18.02 -29.02
CA ILE A 96 -8.38 -17.53 -27.85
C ILE A 96 -9.38 -17.10 -26.77
N ALA A 97 -10.41 -16.36 -27.14
CA ALA A 97 -11.42 -15.94 -26.18
C ALA A 97 -12.14 -17.12 -25.52
N ALA A 98 -12.43 -18.19 -26.29
CA ALA A 98 -13.02 -19.40 -25.75
C ALA A 98 -12.06 -20.15 -24.82
N GLU A 99 -10.79 -20.31 -25.21
CA GLU A 99 -9.77 -21.02 -24.42
C GLU A 99 -9.43 -20.28 -23.11
N TYR A 100 -9.37 -18.95 -23.14
CA TYR A 100 -9.01 -18.13 -21.97
C TYR A 100 -10.22 -17.54 -21.24
N GLY A 101 -11.43 -17.93 -21.61
CA GLY A 101 -12.65 -17.52 -20.96
C GLY A 101 -12.98 -16.03 -21.09
N VAL A 102 -12.41 -15.35 -22.08
CA VAL A 102 -12.64 -13.93 -22.37
C VAL A 102 -14.05 -13.78 -22.96
N ARG A 103 -14.95 -13.13 -22.22
CA ARG A 103 -16.36 -13.02 -22.61
C ARG A 103 -16.68 -11.61 -23.12
N ASP A 104 -17.36 -11.57 -24.25
CA ASP A 104 -17.97 -10.35 -24.77
C ASP A 104 -19.36 -10.11 -24.16
N GLU A 105 -19.82 -8.87 -24.20
CA GLU A 105 -21.23 -8.55 -23.93
C GLU A 105 -22.21 -9.30 -24.86
N LEU A 106 -21.80 -9.67 -26.08
CA LEU A 106 -22.57 -10.54 -26.95
C LEU A 106 -22.69 -12.00 -26.41
N ASN A 107 -21.65 -12.54 -25.74
CA ASN A 107 -21.73 -13.85 -25.09
C ASN A 107 -22.61 -13.82 -23.82
N ARG A 108 -22.85 -12.64 -23.23
CA ARG A 108 -23.91 -12.47 -22.23
C ARG A 108 -25.30 -12.72 -22.82
N SER A 109 -25.49 -12.52 -24.13
CA SER A 109 -26.78 -12.79 -24.79
C SER A 109 -27.03 -14.29 -25.04
N LEU A 110 -25.96 -15.10 -25.20
CA LEU A 110 -26.09 -16.56 -25.38
C LEU A 110 -26.41 -17.32 -24.08
N ASN A 111 -26.07 -16.74 -22.92
CA ASN A 111 -26.36 -17.33 -21.61
C ASN A 111 -27.55 -16.64 -20.93
N ARG A 112 -28.50 -16.14 -21.68
CA ARG A 112 -29.78 -15.62 -21.16
C ARG A 112 -30.87 -16.67 -21.31
N PRO A 113 -31.79 -16.74 -20.33
CA PRO A 113 -32.96 -17.59 -20.50
C PRO A 113 -33.81 -17.06 -21.66
N GLU A 114 -34.49 -17.96 -22.33
CA GLU A 114 -35.55 -17.55 -23.24
C GLU A 114 -36.67 -16.92 -22.42
N ILE A 115 -37.00 -15.66 -22.70
CA ILE A 115 -37.99 -14.91 -21.92
C ILE A 115 -39.18 -14.58 -22.85
N ARG A 116 -40.37 -14.91 -22.39
CA ARG A 116 -41.62 -14.50 -23.02
C ARG A 116 -42.43 -13.65 -22.03
N GLN A 117 -43.09 -12.62 -22.53
CA GLN A 117 -43.96 -11.77 -21.71
C GLN A 117 -45.36 -11.77 -22.28
N ARG A 118 -46.36 -11.81 -21.40
CA ARG A 118 -47.78 -11.67 -21.73
C ARG A 118 -48.44 -10.79 -20.65
N GLU A 119 -49.63 -10.32 -20.92
CA GLU A 119 -50.46 -9.71 -19.88
C GLU A 119 -50.83 -10.75 -18.82
N ALA A 120 -50.92 -10.34 -17.57
CA ALA A 120 -51.33 -11.21 -16.49
C ALA A 120 -52.83 -11.57 -16.65
N LEU A 121 -53.16 -12.83 -16.37
CA LEU A 121 -54.53 -13.28 -16.36
C LEU A 121 -55.28 -12.69 -15.15
N SER A 122 -56.63 -12.68 -15.20
CA SER A 122 -57.48 -12.05 -14.18
C SER A 122 -57.29 -12.67 -12.78
N ASP A 123 -56.86 -13.90 -12.69
CA ASP A 123 -56.58 -14.64 -11.46
C ASP A 123 -55.11 -14.59 -10.99
N GLU A 124 -54.24 -14.05 -11.82
CA GLU A 124 -52.82 -13.89 -11.48
C GLU A 124 -52.57 -12.58 -10.73
N LYS A 125 -52.16 -12.65 -9.48
CA LYS A 125 -51.79 -11.51 -8.64
C LYS A 125 -50.29 -11.21 -8.71
N ASP A 126 -49.90 -9.98 -8.53
CA ASP A 126 -48.51 -9.58 -8.42
C ASP A 126 -47.79 -10.43 -7.34
N GLY A 127 -46.60 -10.93 -7.68
CA GLY A 127 -45.83 -11.83 -6.84
C GLY A 127 -46.16 -13.31 -7.01
N THR A 128 -47.21 -13.68 -7.79
CA THR A 128 -47.50 -15.10 -8.11
C THR A 128 -46.42 -15.68 -9.00
N ARG A 129 -45.91 -16.85 -8.64
CA ARG A 129 -44.98 -17.62 -9.43
C ARG A 129 -45.56 -19.00 -9.72
N ASN A 130 -45.60 -19.40 -10.99
CA ASN A 130 -45.94 -20.70 -11.45
C ASN A 130 -44.77 -21.35 -12.17
N TRP A 131 -44.69 -22.67 -12.18
CA TRP A 131 -43.61 -23.40 -12.83
C TRP A 131 -44.08 -24.76 -13.32
N GLU A 132 -43.34 -25.30 -14.26
CA GLU A 132 -43.47 -26.69 -14.73
C GLU A 132 -42.11 -27.35 -14.62
N LEU A 133 -42.07 -28.57 -14.08
CA LEU A 133 -40.90 -29.38 -13.94
C LEU A 133 -40.75 -30.35 -15.08
N ASN A 134 -39.52 -30.72 -15.43
CA ASN A 134 -39.22 -31.84 -16.28
C ASN A 134 -39.28 -33.15 -15.45
N ASP A 135 -39.60 -34.30 -16.09
CA ASP A 135 -39.67 -35.58 -15.40
C ASP A 135 -38.31 -36.02 -14.81
N LYS A 136 -37.22 -35.69 -15.48
CA LYS A 136 -35.85 -36.03 -15.09
C LYS A 136 -34.89 -34.95 -15.48
N LEU A 137 -33.75 -34.90 -14.77
CA LEU A 137 -32.59 -34.09 -15.16
C LEU A 137 -31.88 -34.74 -16.36
N THR A 138 -31.39 -33.89 -17.28
CA THR A 138 -30.54 -34.34 -18.39
C THR A 138 -29.14 -34.66 -17.92
N GLU A 139 -28.36 -35.42 -18.70
CA GLU A 139 -26.96 -35.67 -18.38
C GLU A 139 -26.13 -34.35 -18.31
N HIS A 140 -26.52 -33.37 -19.12
CA HIS A 140 -25.88 -32.03 -19.09
C HIS A 140 -26.18 -31.28 -17.79
N GLU A 141 -27.42 -31.31 -17.35
CA GLU A 141 -27.83 -30.69 -16.08
C GLU A 141 -27.16 -31.38 -14.88
N LEU A 142 -27.08 -32.71 -14.86
CA LEU A 142 -26.39 -33.45 -13.80
C LEU A 142 -24.89 -33.04 -13.72
N LYS A 143 -24.19 -32.88 -14.87
CA LYS A 143 -22.80 -32.39 -14.93
C LYS A 143 -22.63 -30.97 -14.39
N ILE A 144 -23.62 -30.09 -14.63
CA ILE A 144 -23.62 -28.74 -14.09
C ILE A 144 -23.77 -28.76 -12.57
N LEU A 145 -24.63 -29.64 -12.04
CA LEU A 145 -24.79 -29.77 -10.59
C LEU A 145 -23.55 -30.32 -9.90
N GLY A 146 -22.83 -31.23 -10.53
CA GLY A 146 -21.53 -31.65 -10.01
C GLY A 146 -21.03 -32.97 -10.65
N PRO A 147 -19.72 -33.26 -10.50
CA PRO A 147 -19.16 -34.50 -10.94
C PRO A 147 -19.79 -35.67 -10.18
N ARG A 148 -20.10 -36.77 -10.90
CA ARG A 148 -20.72 -38.01 -10.37
C ARG A 148 -22.11 -37.86 -9.76
N VAL A 149 -22.74 -36.72 -9.79
CA VAL A 149 -24.12 -36.54 -9.34
C VAL A 149 -25.04 -37.34 -10.25
N THR A 150 -25.82 -38.21 -9.66
CA THR A 150 -26.80 -39.03 -10.36
C THR A 150 -28.24 -38.51 -10.19
N GLN A 151 -29.17 -38.98 -11.00
CA GLN A 151 -30.58 -38.67 -10.84
C GLN A 151 -31.08 -39.04 -9.41
N ALA A 152 -30.66 -40.18 -8.88
CA ALA A 152 -31.03 -40.62 -7.52
C ALA A 152 -30.47 -39.68 -6.42
N ASP A 153 -29.27 -39.11 -6.61
CA ASP A 153 -28.70 -38.12 -5.66
C ASP A 153 -29.50 -36.83 -5.68
N ALA A 154 -29.85 -36.35 -6.87
CA ALA A 154 -30.66 -35.16 -7.03
C ALA A 154 -32.07 -35.32 -6.41
N GLU A 155 -32.72 -36.42 -6.69
CA GLU A 155 -34.05 -36.79 -6.11
C GLU A 155 -33.99 -36.90 -4.59
N ALA A 156 -32.93 -37.51 -4.04
CA ALA A 156 -32.76 -37.67 -2.60
C ALA A 156 -32.59 -36.34 -1.86
N LEU A 157 -32.15 -35.29 -2.54
CA LEU A 157 -32.06 -33.92 -2.03
C LEU A 157 -33.12 -32.98 -2.59
N HIS A 158 -34.15 -33.55 -3.22
CA HIS A 158 -35.32 -32.86 -3.79
C HIS A 158 -34.96 -31.77 -4.83
N TRP A 159 -33.97 -32.07 -5.71
CA TRP A 159 -33.61 -31.24 -6.84
C TRP A 159 -34.32 -31.69 -8.12
N TYR A 160 -34.88 -30.73 -8.84
CA TYR A 160 -35.65 -30.93 -10.07
C TYR A 160 -35.18 -30.02 -11.19
N SER A 161 -35.30 -30.48 -12.43
CA SER A 161 -35.14 -29.65 -13.62
C SER A 161 -36.42 -28.85 -13.86
N VAL A 162 -36.27 -27.54 -14.11
CA VAL A 162 -37.38 -26.66 -14.42
C VAL A 162 -37.54 -26.52 -15.93
N LYS A 163 -38.74 -26.73 -16.45
CA LYS A 163 -39.08 -26.52 -17.87
C LYS A 163 -39.27 -25.01 -18.12
N TRP A 164 -40.08 -24.39 -17.30
CA TRP A 164 -40.26 -22.94 -17.27
C TRP A 164 -40.70 -22.49 -15.88
N ILE A 165 -40.42 -21.17 -15.60
CA ILE A 165 -40.88 -20.51 -14.39
C ILE A 165 -41.44 -19.12 -14.77
N SER A 166 -42.60 -18.75 -14.18
CA SER A 166 -43.19 -17.42 -14.39
C SER A 166 -43.16 -16.59 -13.14
N ASN A 167 -43.16 -15.27 -13.33
CA ASN A 167 -43.30 -14.27 -12.28
C ASN A 167 -44.23 -13.15 -12.75
N VAL A 168 -45.21 -12.81 -11.92
CA VAL A 168 -46.17 -11.75 -12.19
C VAL A 168 -45.71 -10.48 -11.47
N LYS A 169 -45.56 -9.42 -12.24
CA LYS A 169 -45.21 -8.11 -11.72
C LYS A 169 -45.82 -6.99 -12.62
N ASP A 170 -46.41 -5.98 -12.01
CA ASP A 170 -46.97 -4.84 -12.70
C ASP A 170 -47.98 -5.24 -13.81
N ARG A 171 -48.83 -6.23 -13.50
CA ARG A 171 -49.82 -6.83 -14.42
C ARG A 171 -49.22 -7.49 -15.67
N LYS A 172 -47.94 -7.81 -15.63
CA LYS A 172 -47.24 -8.56 -16.68
C LYS A 172 -46.73 -9.89 -16.13
N THR A 173 -46.97 -10.95 -16.84
CA THR A 173 -46.39 -12.27 -16.55
C THR A 173 -45.16 -12.46 -17.42
N THR A 174 -44.00 -12.55 -16.78
CA THR A 174 -42.71 -12.88 -17.40
C THR A 174 -42.45 -14.37 -17.22
N ILE A 175 -42.28 -15.11 -18.30
CA ILE A 175 -42.01 -16.55 -18.31
C ILE A 175 -40.58 -16.75 -18.78
N LYS A 176 -39.79 -17.43 -17.95
CA LYS A 176 -38.43 -17.84 -18.28
C LYS A 176 -38.43 -19.34 -18.60
N TYR A 177 -37.85 -19.72 -19.72
CA TYR A 177 -37.66 -21.11 -20.13
C TYR A 177 -36.26 -21.58 -19.82
N SER A 178 -36.13 -22.78 -19.25
CA SER A 178 -34.87 -23.49 -19.15
C SER A 178 -34.44 -23.97 -20.53
N THR A 179 -33.16 -23.89 -20.83
CA THR A 179 -32.58 -24.40 -22.08
C THR A 179 -31.24 -25.06 -21.76
N ASP A 180 -30.71 -25.84 -22.71
CA ASP A 180 -29.39 -26.45 -22.53
C ASP A 180 -28.28 -25.42 -22.22
N ASN A 181 -28.40 -24.23 -22.80
CA ASN A 181 -27.46 -23.15 -22.55
C ASN A 181 -27.76 -22.30 -21.27
N TYR A 182 -28.95 -22.47 -20.72
CA TYR A 182 -29.38 -21.75 -19.51
C TYR A 182 -30.34 -22.65 -18.68
N PRO A 183 -29.80 -23.69 -18.01
CA PRO A 183 -30.60 -24.53 -17.18
C PRO A 183 -31.05 -23.82 -15.91
N ILE A 184 -32.28 -24.11 -15.51
CA ILE A 184 -32.93 -23.63 -14.29
C ILE A 184 -33.28 -24.86 -13.44
N PHE A 185 -32.87 -24.79 -12.18
CA PHE A 185 -33.15 -25.86 -11.22
C PHE A 185 -34.07 -25.35 -10.12
N MET A 186 -34.83 -26.27 -9.55
CA MET A 186 -35.68 -26.03 -8.39
C MET A 186 -35.42 -27.07 -7.32
N ARG A 187 -35.27 -26.63 -6.08
CA ARG A 187 -35.19 -27.49 -4.91
C ARG A 187 -36.40 -27.28 -4.02
N GLU A 188 -37.07 -28.37 -3.64
CA GLU A 188 -38.10 -28.35 -2.61
C GLU A 188 -37.46 -28.43 -1.22
N CYS A 189 -37.85 -27.52 -0.34
CA CYS A 189 -37.31 -27.37 1.02
C CYS A 189 -38.48 -27.55 2.01
N VAL A 190 -38.47 -28.61 2.77
CA VAL A 190 -39.49 -28.91 3.79
C VAL A 190 -39.08 -28.22 5.09
N VAL A 191 -39.96 -27.37 5.62
CA VAL A 191 -39.78 -26.65 6.90
C VAL A 191 -40.43 -27.45 8.04
N GLU A 192 -41.63 -27.94 7.82
CA GLU A 192 -42.40 -28.77 8.78
C GLU A 192 -43.01 -29.92 8.02
N GLU A 193 -42.78 -31.17 8.46
CA GLU A 193 -43.42 -32.33 7.84
C GLU A 193 -44.93 -32.37 8.12
N ALA A 194 -45.69 -32.93 7.20
CA ALA A 194 -47.14 -33.13 7.40
C ALA A 194 -47.39 -33.96 8.65
N THR A 195 -48.33 -33.53 9.47
CA THR A 195 -48.89 -34.31 10.58
C THR A 195 -50.40 -34.51 10.35
N PRO A 196 -51.06 -35.46 11.04
CA PRO A 196 -52.51 -35.64 10.87
C PRO A 196 -53.34 -34.37 11.03
N ASN A 197 -52.83 -33.37 11.76
CA ASN A 197 -53.55 -32.15 12.07
C ASN A 197 -52.94 -30.87 11.42
N ARG A 198 -51.86 -30.99 10.66
CA ARG A 198 -51.18 -29.84 9.99
C ARG A 198 -50.64 -30.24 8.64
N PRO A 199 -50.92 -29.46 7.58
CA PRO A 199 -50.32 -29.73 6.26
C PRO A 199 -48.83 -29.46 6.31
N GLU A 200 -48.11 -30.07 5.40
CA GLU A 200 -46.69 -29.83 5.20
C GLU A 200 -46.43 -28.34 4.87
N LYS A 201 -45.43 -27.76 5.51
CA LYS A 201 -45.00 -26.44 5.23
C LYS A 201 -43.67 -26.50 4.47
N LYS A 202 -43.65 -25.95 3.27
CA LYS A 202 -42.50 -25.96 2.38
C LYS A 202 -42.30 -24.66 1.63
N PHE A 203 -41.11 -24.48 1.14
CA PHE A 203 -40.76 -23.44 0.17
C PHE A 203 -39.87 -24.03 -0.92
N TYR A 204 -39.76 -23.32 -2.02
CA TYR A 204 -38.93 -23.74 -3.15
C TYR A 204 -37.78 -22.76 -3.34
N LYS A 205 -36.57 -23.30 -3.58
CA LYS A 205 -35.38 -22.57 -3.95
C LYS A 205 -35.14 -22.74 -5.45
N VAL A 206 -35.15 -21.65 -6.19
CA VAL A 206 -34.86 -21.64 -7.62
C VAL A 206 -33.40 -21.29 -7.80
N TYR A 207 -32.66 -22.05 -8.61
CA TYR A 207 -31.24 -21.89 -8.86
C TYR A 207 -30.97 -21.70 -10.35
N GLU A 208 -30.40 -20.55 -10.71
CA GLU A 208 -29.97 -20.16 -12.05
C GLU A 208 -28.42 -20.07 -12.07
N PRO A 209 -27.67 -21.17 -12.26
CA PRO A 209 -26.21 -21.21 -12.13
C PRO A 209 -25.46 -20.27 -13.07
N LEU A 210 -26.05 -20.00 -14.24
CA LEU A 210 -25.45 -19.15 -15.28
C LEU A 210 -25.95 -17.70 -15.25
N ASN A 211 -26.72 -17.32 -14.25
CA ASN A 211 -27.13 -15.92 -14.09
C ASN A 211 -25.88 -15.03 -13.88
N CYS A 212 -25.74 -14.01 -14.75
CA CYS A 212 -24.62 -13.09 -14.72
C CYS A 212 -24.55 -12.30 -13.41
N ASP A 213 -25.70 -11.93 -12.86
CA ASP A 213 -25.78 -11.28 -11.56
C ASP A 213 -25.78 -12.34 -10.46
N LYS A 214 -24.71 -12.35 -9.67
CA LYS A 214 -24.52 -13.30 -8.57
C LYS A 214 -25.64 -13.19 -7.53
N GLY A 215 -26.19 -11.99 -7.30
CA GLY A 215 -27.26 -11.75 -6.34
C GLY A 215 -28.58 -12.39 -6.72
N TYR A 216 -28.79 -12.65 -8.01
CA TYR A 216 -30.02 -13.28 -8.53
C TYR A 216 -29.88 -14.74 -8.96
N ARG A 217 -28.76 -15.39 -8.65
CA ARG A 217 -28.60 -16.83 -8.89
C ARG A 217 -29.55 -17.68 -8.10
N PHE A 218 -29.99 -17.20 -6.96
CA PHE A 218 -30.94 -17.85 -6.10
C PHE A 218 -32.17 -16.98 -5.88
N SER A 219 -33.35 -17.58 -6.02
CA SER A 219 -34.60 -16.95 -5.60
C SER A 219 -35.47 -17.96 -4.86
N TYR A 220 -36.43 -17.45 -4.11
CA TYR A 220 -37.27 -18.28 -3.26
C TYR A 220 -38.74 -18.03 -3.59
N THR A 221 -39.54 -19.10 -3.51
CA THR A 221 -40.99 -19.03 -3.75
C THR A 221 -41.73 -19.94 -2.76
N PRO A 222 -42.85 -19.51 -2.16
CA PRO A 222 -43.40 -18.14 -2.18
C PRO A 222 -42.44 -17.10 -1.56
N ALA A 223 -42.57 -15.83 -1.94
CA ALA A 223 -41.79 -14.79 -1.36
C ALA A 223 -42.00 -14.72 0.16
N GLY A 224 -40.91 -14.64 0.93
CA GLY A 224 -40.94 -14.60 2.39
C GLY A 224 -41.18 -15.94 3.10
N ALA A 225 -41.38 -17.03 2.37
CA ALA A 225 -41.59 -18.35 2.97
C ALA A 225 -40.31 -19.01 3.54
N LYS A 226 -39.12 -18.53 3.13
CA LYS A 226 -37.83 -19.00 3.67
C LYS A 226 -37.67 -18.57 5.12
N PRO A 227 -37.49 -19.48 6.09
CA PRO A 227 -37.18 -19.14 7.46
C PRO A 227 -35.84 -18.42 7.57
N ARG A 228 -35.66 -17.58 8.59
CA ARG A 228 -34.34 -16.95 8.88
C ARG A 228 -33.27 -17.98 9.20
N SER A 229 -33.66 -19.03 9.94
CA SER A 229 -32.85 -20.17 10.31
C SER A 229 -33.35 -21.39 9.56
N TYR A 230 -32.58 -21.97 8.65
CA TYR A 230 -32.89 -23.18 7.92
C TYR A 230 -31.61 -23.92 7.56
N ILE A 231 -31.49 -25.14 8.08
CA ILE A 231 -30.37 -26.03 7.78
C ILE A 231 -30.81 -26.97 6.65
N ASN A 232 -30.19 -26.75 5.48
CA ASN A 232 -30.45 -27.65 4.36
C ASN A 232 -29.84 -29.02 4.66
N GLY A 233 -30.57 -30.09 4.27
CA GLY A 233 -30.15 -31.46 4.49
C GLY A 233 -30.55 -32.05 5.84
N LEU A 234 -31.06 -31.25 6.79
CA LEU A 234 -31.39 -31.74 8.13
C LEU A 234 -32.60 -32.71 8.11
N SER A 235 -33.64 -32.42 7.32
CA SER A 235 -34.77 -33.32 7.17
C SER A 235 -34.37 -34.69 6.55
N GLU A 236 -33.49 -34.61 5.57
CA GLU A 236 -32.94 -35.79 4.88
C GLU A 236 -32.01 -36.57 5.81
N LEU A 237 -31.25 -35.89 6.67
CA LEU A 237 -30.42 -36.52 7.71
C LEU A 237 -31.29 -37.26 8.72
N ILE A 238 -32.38 -36.66 9.18
CA ILE A 238 -33.35 -37.32 10.11
C ILE A 238 -34.02 -38.55 9.47
N LYS A 239 -34.38 -38.47 8.18
CA LYS A 239 -34.91 -39.60 7.44
C LYS A 239 -33.89 -40.74 7.30
N ALA A 240 -32.62 -40.37 7.00
CA ALA A 240 -31.53 -41.34 6.91
C ALA A 240 -31.25 -42.00 8.27
N TYR A 241 -31.31 -41.23 9.38
CA TYR A 241 -31.17 -41.73 10.73
C TYR A 241 -32.27 -42.75 11.10
N LYS A 242 -33.54 -42.45 10.81
CA LYS A 242 -34.64 -43.37 11.03
C LYS A 242 -34.45 -44.65 10.24
N LYS A 243 -34.16 -44.53 8.93
CA LYS A 243 -33.95 -45.69 8.05
C LYS A 243 -32.77 -46.56 8.52
N TYR A 244 -31.68 -45.93 8.95
CA TYR A 244 -30.50 -46.63 9.48
C TYR A 244 -30.85 -47.46 10.71
N ASN A 245 -31.62 -46.90 11.63
CA ASN A 245 -32.03 -47.64 12.83
C ASN A 245 -33.05 -48.74 12.55
N ASP A 246 -33.97 -48.49 11.61
CA ASP A 246 -34.92 -49.55 11.19
C ASP A 246 -34.21 -50.76 10.54
N GLU A 247 -33.13 -50.51 9.79
CA GLU A 247 -32.32 -51.57 9.18
C GLU A 247 -31.44 -52.27 10.22
N GLU A 248 -30.79 -51.53 11.13
CA GLU A 248 -29.98 -52.09 12.20
C GLU A 248 -30.80 -52.89 13.20
N GLU A 249 -32.02 -52.44 13.53
CA GLU A 249 -32.93 -53.13 14.42
C GLU A 249 -33.38 -54.47 13.83
N LYS A 250 -33.66 -54.50 12.52
CA LYS A 250 -33.99 -55.75 11.83
C LYS A 250 -32.82 -56.75 11.86
N LEU A 251 -31.61 -56.27 11.65
CA LEU A 251 -30.39 -57.09 11.73
C LEU A 251 -30.17 -57.59 13.16
N TRP A 252 -30.32 -56.69 14.13
CA TRP A 252 -30.16 -57.02 15.54
C TRP A 252 -31.15 -58.08 16.02
N ASN A 253 -32.43 -57.90 15.66
CA ASN A 253 -33.49 -58.87 16.02
C ASN A 253 -33.32 -60.21 15.31
N ALA A 254 -32.80 -60.22 14.08
CA ALA A 254 -32.48 -61.47 13.37
C ALA A 254 -31.31 -62.22 14.04
N GLU A 255 -30.38 -61.55 14.68
CA GLU A 255 -29.22 -62.16 15.36
C GLU A 255 -29.49 -62.53 16.81
N HIS A 256 -30.29 -61.74 17.55
CA HIS A 256 -30.46 -61.87 19.00
C HIS A 256 -31.90 -62.30 19.42
N GLY A 257 -32.86 -62.31 18.53
CA GLY A 257 -34.28 -62.54 18.86
C GLY A 257 -34.84 -61.41 19.75
N ASP A 258 -36.00 -61.67 20.39
CA ASP A 258 -36.68 -60.68 21.23
C ASP A 258 -36.07 -60.55 22.67
N ASP A 259 -35.03 -61.32 22.99
CA ASP A 259 -34.44 -61.39 24.34
C ASP A 259 -33.59 -60.17 24.68
N LYS A 260 -33.11 -59.40 23.67
CA LYS A 260 -32.26 -58.21 23.90
C LYS A 260 -32.80 -57.03 23.10
N PRO A 261 -33.31 -55.98 23.76
CA PRO A 261 -33.82 -54.81 23.06
C PRO A 261 -32.69 -54.08 22.30
N TYR A 262 -33.03 -53.68 21.07
CA TYR A 262 -32.13 -52.86 20.23
C TYR A 262 -31.91 -51.49 20.89
N LYS A 263 -30.64 -51.03 20.91
CA LYS A 263 -30.31 -49.71 21.32
C LYS A 263 -30.13 -48.81 20.11
N ILE A 264 -30.90 -47.74 20.04
CA ILE A 264 -30.84 -46.75 18.97
C ILE A 264 -29.41 -46.21 18.85
N LYS A 265 -28.85 -46.20 17.62
CA LYS A 265 -27.50 -45.74 17.32
C LYS A 265 -27.58 -44.44 16.51
N LYS A 266 -26.61 -43.59 16.67
CA LYS A 266 -26.43 -42.43 15.79
C LYS A 266 -25.86 -42.86 14.46
N LEU A 267 -26.12 -42.07 13.41
CA LEU A 267 -25.38 -42.21 12.15
C LEU A 267 -23.90 -41.99 12.40
N PRO A 268 -23.00 -42.75 11.74
CA PRO A 268 -21.57 -42.60 11.99
C PRO A 268 -21.08 -41.20 11.71
N GLU A 269 -21.59 -40.54 10.66
CA GLU A 269 -21.01 -39.29 10.17
C GLU A 269 -21.98 -38.46 9.32
N ALA A 270 -21.78 -37.13 9.30
CA ALA A 270 -22.38 -36.20 8.34
C ALA A 270 -21.37 -35.12 7.99
N VAL A 271 -21.56 -34.40 6.89
CA VAL A 271 -20.60 -33.42 6.36
C VAL A 271 -21.27 -32.07 6.13
N ILE A 272 -20.74 -31.01 6.75
CA ILE A 272 -21.11 -29.64 6.40
C ILE A 272 -20.36 -29.26 5.14
N CYS A 273 -21.07 -28.81 4.11
CA CYS A 273 -20.59 -28.40 2.82
C CYS A 273 -20.78 -26.88 2.63
N SER A 274 -19.96 -26.23 1.81
CA SER A 274 -20.04 -24.78 1.58
C SER A 274 -21.29 -24.35 0.79
N GLY A 275 -21.83 -25.22 -0.08
CA GLY A 275 -22.94 -24.85 -0.93
C GLY A 275 -23.73 -26.00 -1.51
N GLU A 276 -24.69 -25.62 -2.38
CA GLU A 276 -25.66 -26.55 -2.99
C GLU A 276 -24.99 -27.64 -3.83
N ARG A 277 -24.01 -27.26 -4.64
CA ARG A 277 -23.35 -28.22 -5.54
C ARG A 277 -22.41 -29.13 -4.77
N ASP A 278 -21.73 -28.59 -3.76
CA ASP A 278 -20.86 -29.36 -2.89
C ASP A 278 -21.65 -30.42 -2.11
N SER A 279 -22.89 -30.07 -1.68
CA SER A 279 -23.78 -31.02 -0.99
C SER A 279 -24.24 -32.16 -1.89
N LEU A 280 -24.55 -31.88 -3.16
CA LEU A 280 -24.83 -32.92 -4.14
C LEU A 280 -23.63 -33.82 -4.42
N CYS A 281 -22.46 -33.22 -4.55
CA CYS A 281 -21.21 -33.97 -4.69
C CYS A 281 -20.89 -34.82 -3.46
N CYS A 282 -21.08 -34.30 -2.25
CA CYS A 282 -20.94 -35.04 -1.00
C CYS A 282 -21.91 -36.23 -0.93
N ARG A 283 -23.17 -36.01 -1.33
CA ARG A 283 -24.19 -37.08 -1.43
C ARG A 283 -23.78 -38.16 -2.40
N SER A 284 -23.27 -37.82 -3.58
CA SER A 284 -22.81 -38.81 -4.59
C SER A 284 -21.65 -39.68 -4.08
N MET A 285 -20.88 -39.19 -3.07
CA MET A 285 -19.88 -39.98 -2.35
C MET A 285 -20.47 -40.88 -1.26
N GLY A 286 -21.79 -40.81 -1.00
CA GLY A 286 -22.52 -41.63 -0.04
C GLY A 286 -22.51 -41.10 1.38
N PHE A 287 -22.32 -39.77 1.57
CA PHE A 287 -22.31 -39.10 2.88
C PHE A 287 -23.53 -38.18 2.99
N PRO A 288 -24.20 -38.12 4.15
CA PRO A 288 -25.27 -37.14 4.40
C PRO A 288 -24.70 -35.72 4.44
N PRO A 289 -25.09 -34.83 3.51
CA PRO A 289 -24.63 -33.44 3.50
C PRO A 289 -25.56 -32.56 4.33
N LEU A 290 -24.97 -31.54 4.95
CA LEU A 290 -25.63 -30.39 5.55
C LEU A 290 -25.02 -29.13 4.95
N TRP A 291 -25.82 -28.08 4.74
CA TRP A 291 -25.29 -26.81 4.27
C TRP A 291 -26.19 -25.62 4.63
N PHE A 292 -25.64 -24.42 4.53
CA PHE A 292 -26.36 -23.21 4.89
C PHE A 292 -26.66 -22.34 3.66
N ASN A 293 -27.63 -21.46 3.77
CA ASN A 293 -28.06 -20.61 2.65
C ASN A 293 -27.10 -19.40 2.41
N SER A 294 -26.10 -19.19 3.25
CA SER A 294 -25.10 -18.12 3.14
C SER A 294 -23.80 -18.58 3.78
N GLU A 295 -22.68 -18.27 3.17
CA GLU A 295 -21.36 -18.47 3.76
C GLU A 295 -21.16 -17.69 5.08
N THR A 296 -21.93 -16.63 5.30
CA THR A 296 -21.91 -15.83 6.53
C THR A 296 -22.85 -16.35 7.63
N TYR A 297 -23.56 -17.47 7.38
CA TYR A 297 -24.45 -18.06 8.37
C TYR A 297 -23.65 -18.54 9.61
N GLN A 298 -24.14 -18.19 10.79
CA GLN A 298 -23.55 -18.62 12.05
C GLN A 298 -24.45 -19.70 12.71
N LEU A 299 -23.97 -20.93 12.68
CA LEU A 299 -24.61 -22.05 13.37
C LEU A 299 -24.77 -21.72 14.86
N SER A 300 -25.99 -21.80 15.37
CA SER A 300 -26.27 -21.60 16.79
C SER A 300 -25.94 -22.87 17.63
N VAL A 301 -25.83 -22.71 18.94
CA VAL A 301 -25.59 -23.84 19.86
C VAL A 301 -26.74 -24.84 19.83
N ASP A 302 -27.98 -24.37 19.73
CA ASP A 302 -29.18 -25.24 19.71
C ASP A 302 -29.26 -26.02 18.41
N GLU A 303 -28.98 -25.40 17.27
CA GLU A 303 -28.90 -26.07 15.98
C GLU A 303 -27.80 -27.14 15.94
N TYR A 304 -26.62 -26.80 16.49
CA TYR A 304 -25.53 -27.77 16.64
C TYR A 304 -25.94 -28.97 17.47
N LYS A 305 -26.55 -28.73 18.64
CA LYS A 305 -27.06 -29.79 19.50
C LYS A 305 -28.12 -30.63 18.82
N GLU A 306 -29.00 -30.02 17.99
CA GLU A 306 -29.99 -30.73 17.24
C GLU A 306 -29.34 -31.69 16.23
N ILE A 307 -28.37 -31.24 15.45
CA ILE A 307 -27.62 -32.09 14.51
C ILE A 307 -26.94 -33.23 15.24
N MET A 308 -26.29 -32.97 16.36
CA MET A 308 -25.53 -33.95 17.14
C MET A 308 -26.43 -35.01 17.84
N LYS A 309 -27.73 -34.87 17.83
CA LYS A 309 -28.65 -35.96 18.25
C LYS A 309 -28.61 -37.14 17.27
N TYR A 310 -28.34 -36.89 16.01
CA TYR A 310 -28.49 -37.85 14.93
C TYR A 310 -27.14 -38.39 14.41
N VAL A 311 -26.03 -37.76 14.69
CA VAL A 311 -24.70 -38.14 14.19
C VAL A 311 -23.67 -38.28 15.30
N GLU A 312 -22.70 -39.18 15.12
CA GLU A 312 -21.53 -39.32 16.04
C GLU A 312 -20.44 -38.30 15.73
N VAL A 313 -20.08 -38.18 14.44
CA VAL A 313 -19.04 -37.29 13.97
C VAL A 313 -19.61 -36.32 12.92
N LEU A 314 -19.36 -35.05 13.13
CA LEU A 314 -19.70 -33.99 12.18
C LEU A 314 -18.42 -33.43 11.54
N TYR A 315 -18.32 -33.59 10.23
CA TYR A 315 -17.25 -33.01 9.44
C TYR A 315 -17.63 -31.65 8.87
N ASN A 316 -16.65 -30.82 8.60
CA ASN A 316 -16.80 -29.57 7.87
C ASN A 316 -15.76 -29.51 6.76
N ILE A 317 -16.18 -29.24 5.52
CA ILE A 317 -15.30 -29.04 4.36
C ILE A 317 -15.55 -27.63 3.82
N PRO A 318 -14.84 -26.61 4.34
CA PRO A 318 -14.98 -25.24 3.86
C PRO A 318 -14.25 -25.03 2.53
N ASP A 319 -14.64 -23.99 1.79
CA ASP A 319 -13.86 -23.49 0.67
C ASP A 319 -12.46 -23.09 1.13
N ILE A 320 -11.48 -23.19 0.24
CA ILE A 320 -10.10 -22.76 0.55
C ILE A 320 -9.77 -21.34 0.06
N ASP A 321 -10.79 -20.58 -0.36
CA ASP A 321 -10.60 -19.15 -0.44
C ASP A 321 -10.56 -18.54 0.98
N GLU A 322 -10.16 -17.30 1.07
CA GLU A 322 -9.89 -16.66 2.36
C GLU A 322 -11.15 -16.54 3.23
N THR A 323 -12.30 -16.25 2.63
CA THR A 323 -13.60 -16.24 3.33
C THR A 323 -13.95 -17.61 3.88
N GLY A 324 -13.80 -18.65 3.08
CA GLY A 324 -14.05 -20.04 3.49
C GLY A 324 -13.10 -20.48 4.60
N ARG A 325 -11.81 -20.14 4.49
CA ARG A 325 -10.81 -20.42 5.55
C ARG A 325 -11.15 -19.72 6.85
N ARG A 326 -11.49 -18.44 6.81
CA ARG A 326 -11.88 -17.66 7.98
C ARG A 326 -13.12 -18.25 8.64
N LYS A 327 -14.17 -18.52 7.86
CA LYS A 327 -15.43 -19.09 8.37
C LYS A 327 -15.28 -20.51 8.86
N GLY A 328 -14.48 -21.33 8.18
CA GLY A 328 -14.14 -22.67 8.64
C GLY A 328 -13.41 -22.66 9.97
N ARG A 329 -12.46 -21.72 10.15
CA ARG A 329 -11.74 -21.50 11.42
C ARG A 329 -12.67 -21.04 12.54
N GLU A 330 -13.54 -20.07 12.29
CA GLU A 330 -14.53 -19.58 13.24
C GLU A 330 -15.45 -20.72 13.72
N LEU A 331 -15.95 -21.55 12.79
CA LEU A 331 -16.81 -22.69 13.09
C LEU A 331 -16.08 -23.75 13.93
N ALA A 332 -14.83 -24.10 13.57
CA ALA A 332 -14.01 -25.07 14.30
C ALA A 332 -13.70 -24.62 15.74
N LEU A 333 -13.39 -23.34 15.95
CA LEU A 333 -13.11 -22.79 17.27
C LEU A 333 -14.38 -22.63 18.14
N ARG A 334 -15.53 -22.40 17.49
CA ARG A 334 -16.82 -22.31 18.19
C ARG A 334 -17.32 -23.67 18.65
N PHE A 335 -17.20 -24.68 17.80
CA PHE A 335 -17.65 -26.07 18.05
C PHE A 335 -16.45 -27.01 17.91
N ILE A 336 -15.71 -27.12 18.99
CA ILE A 336 -14.39 -27.77 18.99
C ILE A 336 -14.39 -29.26 18.64
N ASP A 337 -15.54 -29.92 18.69
CA ASP A 337 -15.71 -31.33 18.30
C ASP A 337 -15.99 -31.52 16.78
N ILE A 338 -16.19 -30.45 15.99
CA ILE A 338 -16.34 -30.53 14.54
C ILE A 338 -14.98 -30.82 13.92
N HIS A 339 -14.91 -31.87 13.10
CA HIS A 339 -13.71 -32.25 12.37
C HIS A 339 -13.61 -31.48 11.05
N THR A 340 -12.70 -30.52 10.95
CA THR A 340 -12.51 -29.73 9.73
C THR A 340 -11.51 -30.42 8.82
N ALA A 341 -11.93 -30.70 7.58
CA ALA A 341 -11.07 -31.18 6.50
C ALA A 341 -10.74 -30.03 5.56
N TRP A 342 -9.51 -29.57 5.59
CA TRP A 342 -9.01 -28.56 4.66
C TRP A 342 -8.65 -29.21 3.32
N LEU A 343 -9.18 -28.69 2.21
CA LEU A 343 -8.74 -29.08 0.90
C LEU A 343 -7.29 -28.66 0.68
N PRO A 344 -6.48 -29.43 -0.07
CA PRO A 344 -5.08 -29.08 -0.29
C PRO A 344 -4.92 -27.74 -1.04
N ASP A 345 -4.00 -26.88 -0.61
CA ASP A 345 -3.71 -25.58 -1.26
C ASP A 345 -3.30 -25.73 -2.73
N LYS A 346 -2.70 -26.88 -3.08
CA LYS A 346 -2.37 -27.22 -4.44
C LYS A 346 -3.59 -27.22 -5.38
N LEU A 347 -4.80 -27.35 -4.85
CA LEU A 347 -6.03 -27.24 -5.65
C LEU A 347 -6.14 -25.89 -6.35
N GLN A 348 -5.68 -24.81 -5.71
CA GLN A 348 -5.70 -23.43 -6.27
C GLN A 348 -4.76 -23.24 -7.45
N THR A 349 -3.77 -24.13 -7.63
CA THR A 349 -2.88 -24.08 -8.82
C THR A 349 -3.61 -24.55 -10.08
N PHE A 350 -4.72 -25.29 -9.94
CA PHE A 350 -5.56 -25.70 -11.06
C PHE A 350 -6.66 -24.67 -11.28
N LYS A 351 -6.91 -24.34 -12.53
CA LYS A 351 -7.96 -23.37 -12.90
C LYS A 351 -9.21 -24.09 -13.37
N ASP A 352 -10.38 -23.50 -13.11
CA ASP A 352 -11.65 -23.93 -13.70
C ASP A 352 -11.73 -23.48 -15.19
N ASN A 353 -12.79 -23.90 -15.89
CA ASN A 353 -13.04 -23.53 -17.29
C ASN A 353 -13.20 -22.01 -17.53
N ARG A 354 -13.24 -21.21 -16.48
CA ARG A 354 -13.33 -19.75 -16.50
C ARG A 354 -11.99 -19.08 -16.15
N GLY A 355 -10.92 -19.89 -16.00
CA GLY A 355 -9.60 -19.40 -15.62
C GLY A 355 -9.45 -19.02 -14.14
N LYS A 356 -10.42 -19.33 -13.27
CA LYS A 356 -10.35 -19.03 -11.83
C LYS A 356 -9.71 -20.19 -11.06
N PRO A 357 -8.93 -19.91 -10.01
CA PRO A 357 -8.41 -20.93 -9.13
C PRO A 357 -9.55 -21.80 -8.56
N ARG A 358 -9.33 -23.09 -8.53
CA ARG A 358 -10.28 -24.05 -7.94
C ARG A 358 -10.21 -23.96 -6.42
N LYS A 359 -11.36 -24.07 -5.73
CA LYS A 359 -11.43 -23.74 -4.30
C LYS A 359 -12.41 -24.58 -3.46
N ASP A 360 -13.40 -25.22 -4.08
CA ASP A 360 -14.48 -25.89 -3.39
C ASP A 360 -14.41 -27.43 -3.51
N LEU A 361 -15.27 -28.14 -2.77
CA LEU A 361 -15.33 -29.57 -2.77
C LEU A 361 -15.66 -30.13 -4.16
N ARG A 362 -16.56 -29.50 -4.90
CA ARG A 362 -16.90 -29.90 -6.26
C ARG A 362 -15.67 -29.85 -7.17
N ASP A 363 -14.88 -28.76 -7.08
CA ASP A 363 -13.65 -28.60 -7.84
C ASP A 363 -12.61 -29.69 -7.50
N TRP A 364 -12.54 -30.08 -6.22
CA TRP A 364 -11.64 -31.14 -5.78
C TRP A 364 -12.07 -32.49 -6.31
N LEU A 365 -13.40 -32.80 -6.33
CA LEU A 365 -13.95 -34.01 -6.84
C LEU A 365 -13.89 -34.15 -8.37
N GLU A 366 -13.74 -33.05 -9.10
CA GLU A 366 -13.43 -33.13 -10.54
C GLU A 366 -12.06 -33.76 -10.81
N ILE A 367 -11.12 -33.65 -9.85
CA ILE A 367 -9.77 -34.21 -9.93
C ILE A 367 -9.68 -35.57 -9.21
N HIS A 368 -10.32 -35.70 -8.06
CA HIS A 368 -10.31 -36.87 -7.17
C HIS A 368 -11.70 -37.51 -7.10
N SER A 369 -12.08 -38.24 -8.13
CA SER A 369 -13.45 -38.72 -8.31
C SER A 369 -13.81 -40.02 -7.55
N GLU A 370 -12.85 -40.63 -6.84
CA GLU A 370 -13.09 -41.89 -6.14
C GLU A 370 -13.57 -41.69 -4.70
N ARG A 371 -14.54 -42.51 -4.27
CA ARG A 371 -15.02 -42.53 -2.87
C ARG A 371 -13.90 -42.77 -1.86
N LYS A 372 -12.89 -43.53 -2.25
CA LYS A 372 -11.70 -43.78 -1.42
C LYS A 372 -10.92 -42.48 -1.11
N ASP A 373 -10.78 -41.61 -2.12
CA ASP A 373 -10.06 -40.33 -1.94
C ASP A 373 -10.83 -39.40 -0.99
N PHE A 374 -12.16 -39.36 -1.15
CA PHE A 374 -13.00 -38.60 -0.24
C PHE A 374 -12.94 -39.14 1.20
N ARG A 375 -12.95 -40.45 1.38
CA ARG A 375 -12.73 -41.06 2.70
C ARG A 375 -11.37 -40.74 3.28
N ASN A 376 -10.32 -40.71 2.48
CA ASN A 376 -9.00 -40.33 2.92
C ASN A 376 -8.93 -38.83 3.33
N LEU A 377 -9.62 -37.95 2.61
CA LEU A 377 -9.76 -36.54 2.99
C LEU A 377 -10.43 -36.41 4.38
N LEU A 378 -11.50 -37.15 4.65
CA LEU A 378 -12.15 -37.11 5.96
C LEU A 378 -11.26 -37.69 7.08
N LYS A 379 -10.40 -38.68 6.78
CA LYS A 379 -9.50 -39.28 7.78
C LYS A 379 -8.42 -38.29 8.28
N ILE A 380 -8.07 -37.28 7.50
CA ILE A 380 -7.10 -36.26 7.92
C ILE A 380 -7.79 -35.04 8.56
N ALA A 381 -9.12 -35.04 8.61
CA ALA A 381 -9.87 -33.98 9.29
C ALA A 381 -9.58 -33.97 10.78
N MET A 382 -9.34 -32.79 11.34
CA MET A 382 -9.00 -32.61 12.74
C MET A 382 -9.99 -31.69 13.45
N PRO A 383 -10.39 -32.04 14.70
CA PRO A 383 -11.14 -31.13 15.56
C PRO A 383 -10.20 -30.09 16.19
N ALA A 384 -10.76 -28.99 16.66
CA ALA A 384 -10.02 -28.03 17.48
C ALA A 384 -9.84 -28.54 18.93
N LYS A 385 -10.62 -29.53 19.35
CA LYS A 385 -10.46 -30.21 20.63
C LYS A 385 -9.17 -31.04 20.62
N PHE A 386 -8.22 -30.66 21.46
CA PHE A 386 -6.89 -31.24 21.46
C PHE A 386 -6.68 -32.33 22.54
N TRP A 387 -7.75 -32.85 23.15
CA TRP A 387 -7.70 -33.97 24.09
C TRP A 387 -8.70 -35.05 23.70
N VAL A 388 -8.33 -36.28 24.00
CA VAL A 388 -9.16 -37.46 23.83
C VAL A 388 -9.43 -38.12 25.16
N GLN A 389 -10.64 -38.63 25.36
CA GLN A 389 -11.06 -39.39 26.54
C GLN A 389 -11.39 -40.79 26.09
N PHE A 390 -10.81 -41.78 26.77
CA PHE A 390 -11.06 -43.19 26.48
C PHE A 390 -10.94 -44.00 27.77
N PHE A 391 -11.47 -45.22 27.75
CA PHE A 391 -11.28 -46.14 28.83
C PHE A 391 -10.02 -46.95 28.61
N ASN A 392 -9.14 -47.04 29.64
CA ASN A 392 -7.96 -47.87 29.58
C ASN A 392 -8.34 -49.37 29.64
N LYS A 393 -7.35 -50.26 29.52
CA LYS A 393 -7.56 -51.71 29.58
C LYS A 393 -8.18 -52.17 30.93
N GLU A 394 -8.11 -51.38 31.96
CA GLU A 394 -8.67 -51.61 33.31
C GLU A 394 -10.07 -51.00 33.46
N GLY A 395 -10.67 -50.46 32.40
CA GLY A 395 -11.97 -49.81 32.44
C GLY A 395 -12.01 -48.44 33.12
N LYS A 396 -10.83 -47.83 33.42
CA LYS A 396 -10.76 -46.51 34.02
C LYS A 396 -10.74 -45.43 32.94
N PRO A 397 -11.45 -44.30 33.11
CA PRO A 397 -11.40 -43.21 32.19
C PRO A 397 -10.00 -42.59 32.20
N LYS A 398 -9.43 -42.38 31.01
CA LYS A 398 -8.13 -41.73 30.79
C LYS A 398 -8.30 -40.59 29.79
N THR A 399 -7.68 -39.45 30.09
CA THR A 399 -7.63 -38.28 29.22
C THR A 399 -6.20 -38.06 28.79
N GLU A 400 -5.96 -37.85 27.48
CA GLU A 400 -4.65 -37.59 26.92
C GLU A 400 -4.73 -36.44 25.93
N ILE A 401 -3.62 -35.72 25.74
CA ILE A 401 -3.49 -34.70 24.70
C ILE A 401 -3.14 -35.38 23.39
N ASP A 402 -3.95 -35.14 22.37
CA ASP A 402 -3.62 -35.45 20.97
C ASP A 402 -2.69 -34.35 20.43
N THR A 403 -1.51 -34.73 19.95
CA THR A 403 -0.48 -33.78 19.53
C THR A 403 -0.85 -33.09 18.23
N ALA A 404 -1.41 -33.84 17.28
CA ALA A 404 -1.82 -33.27 15.98
C ALA A 404 -2.96 -32.25 16.17
N CYS A 405 -3.96 -32.64 16.99
CA CYS A 405 -5.05 -31.74 17.31
C CYS A 405 -4.61 -30.51 18.13
N LEU A 406 -3.59 -30.65 19.01
CA LEU A 406 -3.01 -29.52 19.76
C LEU A 406 -2.37 -28.50 18.80
N TYR A 407 -1.59 -28.97 17.84
CA TYR A 407 -0.96 -28.06 16.87
C TYR A 407 -1.98 -27.47 15.90
N ASN A 408 -2.97 -28.25 15.46
CA ASN A 408 -4.11 -27.72 14.72
C ASN A 408 -4.85 -26.63 15.51
N PHE A 409 -5.10 -26.86 16.82
CA PHE A 409 -5.69 -25.83 17.69
C PHE A 409 -4.86 -24.56 17.77
N LEU A 410 -3.53 -24.68 17.88
CA LEU A 410 -2.63 -23.52 17.91
C LEU A 410 -2.68 -22.77 16.57
N GLN A 411 -2.63 -23.46 15.43
CA GLN A 411 -2.76 -22.86 14.11
C GLN A 411 -4.11 -22.16 13.91
N LEU A 412 -5.21 -22.78 14.36
CA LEU A 412 -6.54 -22.17 14.31
C LEU A 412 -6.60 -20.88 15.14
N ASN A 413 -5.75 -20.72 16.18
CA ASN A 413 -5.63 -19.53 17.00
C ASN A 413 -4.50 -18.58 16.54
N GLY A 414 -3.94 -18.82 15.36
CA GLY A 414 -2.97 -17.95 14.72
C GLY A 414 -1.51 -18.11 15.17
N PHE A 415 -1.17 -19.20 15.88
CA PHE A 415 0.22 -19.46 16.27
C PHE A 415 0.98 -20.23 15.21
N TYR A 416 2.16 -19.70 14.83
CA TYR A 416 3.02 -20.23 13.79
C TYR A 416 4.50 -20.08 14.17
N ALA A 417 5.37 -20.82 13.48
CA ALA A 417 6.79 -20.55 13.42
C ALA A 417 7.07 -19.61 12.22
N LEU A 418 7.79 -18.51 12.44
CA LEU A 418 8.18 -17.61 11.37
C LEU A 418 9.46 -18.13 10.73
N HIS A 419 9.42 -18.24 9.40
CA HIS A 419 10.62 -18.52 8.63
C HIS A 419 11.57 -17.31 8.66
N ASP A 420 12.82 -17.52 9.08
CA ASP A 420 13.87 -16.50 9.08
C ASP A 420 15.19 -17.14 8.66
N GLU A 421 15.56 -16.91 7.41
CA GLU A 421 16.80 -17.46 6.84
C GLU A 421 18.07 -16.99 7.58
N ASN A 422 18.00 -15.87 8.30
CA ASN A 422 19.13 -15.24 8.98
C ASN A 422 19.22 -15.60 10.46
N SER A 423 18.25 -16.30 11.01
CA SER A 423 18.19 -16.67 12.43
C SER A 423 18.42 -18.15 12.66
N ALA A 424 19.34 -18.47 13.58
CA ALA A 424 19.55 -19.84 14.02
C ALA A 424 18.44 -20.32 14.99
N ASN A 425 17.58 -19.43 15.49
CA ASN A 425 16.53 -19.74 16.44
C ASN A 425 15.16 -19.55 15.80
N THR A 426 14.28 -20.53 15.92
CA THR A 426 12.88 -20.43 15.51
C THR A 426 12.18 -19.33 16.26
N GLN A 427 11.61 -18.37 15.55
CA GLN A 427 10.78 -17.30 16.12
C GLN A 427 9.31 -17.71 16.07
N PHE A 428 8.63 -17.72 17.20
CA PHE A 428 7.19 -17.96 17.24
C PHE A 428 6.43 -16.65 17.11
N VAL A 429 5.32 -16.70 16.37
CA VAL A 429 4.45 -15.55 16.15
C VAL A 429 2.99 -15.92 16.34
N LYS A 430 2.21 -14.91 16.70
CA LYS A 430 0.75 -14.99 16.69
C LYS A 430 0.21 -13.98 15.68
N LEU A 431 -0.62 -14.45 14.76
CA LEU A 431 -1.31 -13.63 13.76
C LEU A 431 -2.69 -13.24 14.28
N ASP A 432 -3.00 -11.96 14.15
CA ASP A 432 -4.35 -11.41 14.29
C ASP A 432 -4.67 -10.54 13.08
N GLY A 433 -5.34 -11.11 12.10
CA GLY A 433 -5.45 -10.51 10.77
C GLY A 433 -4.07 -10.29 10.15
N ASN A 434 -3.75 -9.04 9.82
CA ASN A 434 -2.46 -8.65 9.25
C ASN A 434 -1.44 -8.18 10.31
N ILE A 435 -1.80 -8.23 11.60
CA ILE A 435 -0.92 -7.84 12.71
C ILE A 435 -0.22 -9.09 13.24
N VAL A 436 1.09 -9.01 13.36
CA VAL A 436 1.98 -10.10 13.80
C VAL A 436 2.58 -9.75 15.15
N LYS A 437 2.33 -10.61 16.11
CA LYS A 437 2.89 -10.47 17.47
C LYS A 437 3.98 -11.49 17.70
N ARG A 438 5.16 -11.07 18.16
CA ARG A 438 6.19 -11.98 18.66
C ARG A 438 5.72 -12.62 19.94
N VAL A 439 5.82 -13.94 20.01
CA VAL A 439 5.42 -14.71 21.21
C VAL A 439 6.54 -15.68 21.59
N ASN A 440 6.61 -15.99 22.86
CA ASN A 440 7.51 -17.00 23.37
C ASN A 440 6.72 -18.22 23.89
N VAL A 441 7.40 -19.27 24.25
CA VAL A 441 6.81 -20.54 24.74
C VAL A 441 5.90 -20.30 25.95
N LYS A 442 6.26 -19.36 26.83
CA LYS A 442 5.46 -19.01 28.00
C LYS A 442 4.13 -18.37 27.59
N ASP A 443 4.15 -17.52 26.59
CA ASP A 443 2.94 -16.87 26.06
C ASP A 443 1.97 -17.89 25.47
N ILE A 444 2.49 -18.86 24.71
CA ILE A 444 1.69 -19.97 24.12
C ILE A 444 1.07 -20.82 25.24
N ARG A 445 1.84 -21.21 26.24
CA ARG A 445 1.34 -21.99 27.39
C ARG A 445 0.26 -21.22 28.16
N GLU A 446 0.49 -19.94 28.42
CA GLU A 446 -0.46 -19.10 29.14
C GLU A 446 -1.74 -18.90 28.33
N PHE A 447 -1.64 -18.76 27.00
CA PHE A 447 -2.82 -18.71 26.13
C PHE A 447 -3.68 -19.97 26.29
N ILE A 448 -3.09 -21.17 26.17
CA ILE A 448 -3.83 -22.43 26.28
C ILE A 448 -4.42 -22.56 27.69
N ARG A 449 -3.64 -22.23 28.73
CA ARG A 449 -4.11 -22.27 30.12
C ARG A 449 -5.35 -21.41 30.31
N ARG A 450 -5.32 -20.16 29.88
CA ARG A 450 -6.49 -19.24 29.92
C ARG A 450 -7.66 -19.78 29.15
N TRP A 451 -7.43 -20.23 27.93
CA TRP A 451 -8.50 -20.78 27.09
C TRP A 451 -9.23 -21.96 27.75
N VAL A 452 -8.51 -22.89 28.39
CA VAL A 452 -9.10 -24.01 29.12
C VAL A 452 -9.91 -23.52 30.34
N VAL A 453 -9.41 -22.53 31.08
CA VAL A 453 -10.10 -21.94 32.23
C VAL A 453 -11.35 -21.19 31.82
N ASP A 454 -11.28 -20.38 30.77
CA ASP A 454 -12.39 -19.53 30.27
C ASP A 454 -13.55 -20.37 29.73
N ARG A 455 -13.25 -21.59 29.24
CA ARG A 455 -14.27 -22.54 28.78
C ARG A 455 -14.83 -23.43 29.90
N PHE A 456 -14.33 -23.27 31.13
CA PHE A 456 -14.74 -24.13 32.27
C PHE A 456 -14.52 -25.62 32.03
N GLU A 457 -13.44 -25.97 31.32
CA GLU A 457 -13.08 -27.36 31.06
C GLU A 457 -12.66 -28.09 32.36
N ASP A 458 -12.70 -29.43 32.30
CA ASP A 458 -12.37 -30.28 33.46
C ASP A 458 -10.95 -29.97 34.02
N ARG A 459 -10.81 -29.94 35.32
CA ARG A 459 -9.52 -29.76 36.06
C ARG A 459 -8.44 -30.75 35.57
N ASN A 460 -8.83 -31.95 35.15
CA ASN A 460 -7.89 -32.92 34.58
C ASN A 460 -7.25 -32.43 33.31
N ILE A 461 -7.99 -31.72 32.42
CA ILE A 461 -7.48 -31.13 31.18
C ILE A 461 -6.49 -30.02 31.54
N LEU A 462 -6.81 -29.16 32.50
CA LEU A 462 -5.90 -28.13 32.98
C LEU A 462 -4.58 -28.75 33.52
N ASN A 463 -4.65 -29.81 34.32
CA ASN A 463 -3.48 -30.52 34.79
C ASN A 463 -2.64 -31.12 33.65
N LEU A 464 -3.28 -31.65 32.62
CA LEU A 464 -2.57 -32.16 31.42
C LEU A 464 -1.82 -31.05 30.70
N VAL A 465 -2.44 -29.89 30.54
CA VAL A 465 -1.81 -28.72 29.88
C VAL A 465 -0.61 -28.21 30.71
N LEU A 466 -0.73 -28.15 32.03
CA LEU A 466 0.35 -27.68 32.89
C LEU A 466 1.57 -28.63 32.91
N ASN A 467 1.34 -29.94 32.77
CA ASN A 467 2.37 -30.96 32.88
C ASN A 467 2.88 -31.52 31.56
N THR A 468 2.34 -31.06 30.42
CA THR A 468 2.71 -31.62 29.12
C THR A 468 4.09 -31.18 28.63
N THR A 469 4.86 -32.12 28.05
CA THR A 469 6.10 -31.86 27.33
C THR A 469 5.87 -31.44 25.89
N LYS A 470 4.64 -31.62 25.39
CA LYS A 470 4.24 -31.28 24.00
C LYS A 470 4.25 -29.76 23.72
N LEU A 471 4.38 -28.95 24.76
CA LEU A 471 4.56 -27.50 24.71
C LEU A 471 5.97 -27.09 25.18
N SER A 472 6.96 -27.95 25.07
CA SER A 472 8.37 -27.59 25.27
C SER A 472 8.90 -26.80 24.04
N PRO A 473 9.98 -26.00 24.18
CA PRO A 473 10.56 -25.28 23.06
C PRO A 473 10.83 -26.19 21.85
N ALA A 474 11.50 -27.34 22.07
CA ALA A 474 11.80 -28.30 21.01
C ALA A 474 10.55 -28.95 20.38
N ALA A 475 9.48 -29.14 21.13
CA ALA A 475 8.23 -29.66 20.58
C ALA A 475 7.50 -28.63 19.71
N LEU A 476 7.53 -27.35 20.12
CA LEU A 476 6.91 -26.25 19.40
C LEU A 476 7.62 -25.87 18.09
N GLU A 477 8.88 -26.31 17.87
CA GLU A 477 9.55 -26.23 16.58
C GLU A 477 8.79 -26.98 15.45
N SER A 478 7.88 -27.88 15.83
CA SER A 478 6.99 -28.60 14.89
C SER A 478 5.73 -27.80 14.50
N LEU A 479 5.57 -26.55 15.00
CA LEU A 479 4.51 -25.67 14.49
C LEU A 479 4.71 -25.40 13.00
N GLN A 480 3.59 -25.18 12.32
CA GLN A 480 3.66 -24.84 10.90
C GLN A 480 4.49 -23.58 10.70
N GLU A 481 5.43 -23.68 9.79
CA GLU A 481 6.25 -22.56 9.36
C GLU A 481 5.47 -21.71 8.35
N ILE A 482 5.59 -20.37 8.49
CA ILE A 482 5.01 -19.43 7.54
C ILE A 482 6.04 -18.41 7.12
N ASP A 483 5.86 -17.92 5.90
CA ASP A 483 6.58 -16.80 5.32
C ASP A 483 5.62 -15.62 5.18
N LEU A 484 6.00 -14.45 5.72
CA LEU A 484 5.14 -13.27 5.79
C LEU A 484 5.81 -12.08 5.11
N ASN A 485 5.06 -11.40 4.27
CA ASN A 485 5.53 -10.18 3.64
C ASN A 485 5.34 -8.97 4.56
N PHE A 486 6.42 -8.48 5.15
CA PHE A 486 6.44 -7.27 5.99
C PHE A 486 6.73 -6.00 5.20
N THR A 487 6.86 -6.06 3.89
CA THR A 487 7.05 -4.87 3.06
C THR A 487 5.77 -4.05 3.07
N ASN A 488 5.87 -2.80 3.56
CA ASN A 488 4.73 -1.89 3.67
C ASN A 488 4.65 -0.88 2.52
N PHE A 489 5.35 -1.14 1.42
CA PHE A 489 5.39 -0.27 0.25
C PHE A 489 5.55 -1.06 -1.05
N THR A 490 5.19 -0.43 -2.14
CA THR A 490 5.55 -0.81 -3.51
C THR A 490 6.11 0.42 -4.23
N PRO A 491 6.64 0.32 -5.44
CA PRO A 491 6.99 1.51 -6.23
C PRO A 491 5.86 2.53 -6.38
N ASN A 492 4.60 2.10 -6.29
CA ASN A 492 3.42 2.92 -6.56
C ASN A 492 2.44 3.04 -5.40
N SER A 493 2.73 2.45 -4.25
CA SER A 493 1.85 2.52 -3.08
C SER A 493 2.63 2.48 -1.76
N GLN A 494 1.99 2.99 -0.71
CA GLN A 494 2.43 2.94 0.67
C GLN A 494 1.28 2.45 1.55
N TYR A 495 1.56 1.50 2.46
CA TYR A 495 0.59 0.98 3.42
C TYR A 495 0.83 1.60 4.80
N PHE A 496 -0.26 1.98 5.45
CA PHE A 496 -0.28 2.46 6.83
C PHE A 496 -1.21 1.56 7.65
N PHE A 497 -0.69 0.94 8.69
CA PHE A 497 -1.44 -0.02 9.51
C PHE A 497 -1.93 0.65 10.79
N PHE A 498 -3.25 0.68 10.96
CA PHE A 498 -3.95 1.20 12.14
C PHE A 498 -4.68 0.07 12.86
N PRO A 499 -5.04 0.23 14.15
CA PRO A 499 -5.74 -0.83 14.88
C PRO A 499 -7.10 -1.23 14.28
N ASN A 500 -7.73 -0.33 13.54
CA ASN A 500 -9.06 -0.56 12.96
C ASN A 500 -9.06 -0.75 11.44
N LYS A 501 -7.99 -0.39 10.75
CA LYS A 501 -7.91 -0.46 9.28
C LYS A 501 -6.46 -0.46 8.81
N THR A 502 -6.22 -0.98 7.62
CA THR A 502 -5.01 -0.70 6.85
C THR A 502 -5.38 0.24 5.70
N VAL A 503 -4.57 1.27 5.51
CA VAL A 503 -4.77 2.27 4.44
C VAL A 503 -3.66 2.12 3.43
N GLU A 504 -4.02 1.77 2.20
CA GLU A 504 -3.12 1.81 1.06
C GLU A 504 -3.29 3.15 0.34
N VAL A 505 -2.20 3.88 0.22
CA VAL A 505 -2.12 5.12 -0.55
C VAL A 505 -1.42 4.81 -1.86
N CYS A 506 -2.07 5.09 -2.98
CA CYS A 506 -1.53 4.80 -4.30
C CYS A 506 -1.74 5.97 -5.27
N LYS A 507 -1.06 5.91 -6.40
CA LYS A 507 -1.29 6.86 -7.48
C LYS A 507 -2.75 6.77 -7.95
N PRO A 508 -3.51 7.87 -8.01
CA PRO A 508 -4.84 7.85 -8.57
C PRO A 508 -4.84 7.30 -10.01
N SER A 509 -5.63 6.26 -10.27
CA SER A 509 -5.68 5.62 -11.59
C SER A 509 -6.73 6.24 -12.52
N THR A 510 -7.70 6.95 -11.96
CA THR A 510 -8.76 7.66 -12.68
C THR A 510 -9.19 8.88 -11.88
N GLU A 511 -9.88 9.84 -12.49
CA GLU A 511 -10.49 10.99 -11.78
C GLU A 511 -11.44 10.57 -10.65
N GLN A 512 -12.04 9.38 -10.72
CA GLN A 512 -12.94 8.83 -9.72
C GLN A 512 -12.21 8.08 -8.60
N SER A 513 -10.95 7.69 -8.80
CA SER A 513 -10.14 6.99 -7.80
C SER A 513 -9.42 8.01 -6.92
N LYS A 514 -9.83 8.10 -5.65
CA LYS A 514 -9.17 9.00 -4.68
C LYS A 514 -7.72 8.62 -4.35
N GLY A 515 -7.17 7.51 -4.91
CA GLY A 515 -5.82 7.02 -4.60
C GLY A 515 -5.65 6.55 -3.15
N ILE A 516 -6.74 6.25 -2.47
CA ILE A 516 -6.78 5.70 -1.11
C ILE A 516 -7.68 4.48 -1.13
N LYS A 517 -7.17 3.35 -0.64
CA LYS A 517 -7.93 2.12 -0.44
C LYS A 517 -7.84 1.72 1.03
N GLU A 518 -8.98 1.45 1.64
CA GLU A 518 -9.08 1.03 3.02
C GLU A 518 -9.38 -0.47 3.09
N TYR A 519 -8.67 -1.17 3.96
CA TYR A 519 -8.88 -2.58 4.23
C TYR A 519 -9.28 -2.76 5.69
N ASP A 520 -10.26 -3.60 5.93
CA ASP A 520 -10.57 -4.06 7.28
C ASP A 520 -9.48 -5.02 7.79
N PRO A 521 -9.29 -5.16 9.10
CA PRO A 521 -8.32 -6.10 9.64
C PRO A 521 -8.59 -7.53 9.15
N GLY A 522 -7.57 -8.16 8.55
CA GLY A 522 -7.70 -9.49 7.97
C GLY A 522 -8.49 -9.54 6.66
N ALA A 523 -8.51 -8.44 5.90
CA ALA A 523 -9.13 -8.40 4.57
C ALA A 523 -8.42 -9.37 3.61
N ASP A 524 -9.24 -10.06 2.81
CA ASP A 524 -8.82 -11.15 1.92
C ASP A 524 -7.84 -10.73 0.81
N ASP A 525 -7.84 -9.46 0.45
CA ASP A 525 -7.02 -8.90 -0.62
C ASP A 525 -5.80 -8.11 -0.10
N LEU A 526 -5.52 -8.17 1.21
CA LEU A 526 -4.35 -7.57 1.84
C LEU A 526 -3.35 -8.66 2.26
N HIS A 527 -2.22 -8.73 1.55
CA HIS A 527 -1.17 -9.75 1.80
C HIS A 527 0.06 -9.20 2.52
N ASN A 528 0.01 -7.95 2.97
CA ASN A 528 1.07 -7.29 3.71
C ASN A 528 0.80 -7.38 5.21
N TYR A 529 1.86 -7.62 5.97
CA TYR A 529 1.80 -7.79 7.42
C TYR A 529 2.61 -6.70 8.13
N VAL A 530 2.28 -6.48 9.39
CA VAL A 530 2.98 -5.51 10.26
C VAL A 530 3.21 -6.13 11.64
N TRP A 531 4.34 -5.80 12.24
CA TRP A 531 4.56 -6.14 13.64
C TRP A 531 3.63 -5.33 14.55
N GLU A 532 3.15 -5.94 15.65
CA GLU A 532 2.26 -5.29 16.63
C GLU A 532 2.86 -3.97 17.16
N GLU A 533 4.19 -3.94 17.37
CA GLU A 533 4.91 -2.76 17.80
C GLU A 533 5.03 -1.65 16.74
N ASP A 534 4.76 -1.94 15.48
CA ASP A 534 4.85 -1.02 14.35
C ASP A 534 3.46 -0.53 13.88
N VAL A 535 2.40 -1.00 14.54
CA VAL A 535 1.04 -0.49 14.28
C VAL A 535 0.95 0.95 14.78
N ILE A 536 0.47 1.85 13.93
CA ILE A 536 0.25 3.24 14.31
C ILE A 536 -0.85 3.26 15.40
N PRO A 537 -0.57 3.74 16.63
CA PRO A 537 -1.45 3.50 17.80
C PRO A 537 -2.73 4.34 17.83
N HIS A 538 -3.19 4.84 16.68
CA HIS A 538 -4.37 5.68 16.54
C HIS A 538 -5.37 5.05 15.57
N ARG A 539 -6.66 5.33 15.78
CA ARG A 539 -7.72 4.86 14.86
C ARG A 539 -7.85 5.81 13.69
N PHE A 540 -7.92 5.27 12.49
CA PHE A 540 -8.09 6.05 11.27
C PHE A 540 -9.56 6.12 10.85
N LYS A 541 -9.98 7.32 10.47
CA LYS A 541 -11.27 7.60 9.81
C LYS A 541 -11.01 8.61 8.69
N ALA A 542 -11.37 8.27 7.47
CA ALA A 542 -11.18 9.14 6.31
C ALA A 542 -11.91 10.49 6.48
N LEU A 543 -11.23 11.56 6.13
CA LEU A 543 -11.76 12.93 6.06
C LEU A 543 -11.66 13.46 4.62
N ASP A 544 -12.36 14.56 4.38
CA ASP A 544 -12.23 15.30 3.12
C ASP A 544 -10.84 15.93 2.99
N ASP A 545 -10.42 16.14 1.75
CA ASP A 545 -9.12 16.71 1.41
C ASP A 545 -8.99 18.13 1.97
N MET A 546 -7.81 18.43 2.51
CA MET A 546 -7.52 19.73 3.14
C MET A 546 -6.91 20.73 2.16
N PHE A 547 -6.31 20.24 1.09
CA PHE A 547 -5.75 21.07 0.02
C PHE A 547 -5.95 20.40 -1.34
N GLU A 548 -5.79 21.17 -2.39
CA GLU A 548 -5.68 20.69 -3.76
C GLU A 548 -4.49 21.36 -4.43
N ILE A 549 -3.64 20.56 -5.10
CA ILE A 549 -2.52 21.09 -5.87
C ILE A 549 -2.79 20.81 -7.33
N THR A 550 -2.87 21.87 -8.11
CA THR A 550 -3.08 21.83 -9.55
C THR A 550 -1.76 22.00 -10.28
N GLN A 551 -1.64 21.33 -11.41
CA GLN A 551 -0.50 21.41 -12.29
C GLN A 551 -0.92 22.16 -13.56
N SER A 552 -0.17 23.18 -13.93
CA SER A 552 -0.32 23.88 -15.20
C SER A 552 1.01 23.85 -15.97
N GLU A 553 0.94 23.78 -17.27
CA GLU A 553 2.08 23.81 -18.16
C GLU A 553 2.00 25.11 -18.98
N ASP A 554 3.06 25.89 -19.02
CA ASP A 554 3.13 27.12 -19.81
C ASP A 554 3.45 26.83 -21.29
N GLU A 555 3.47 27.89 -22.12
CA GLU A 555 3.74 27.77 -23.56
C GLU A 555 5.13 27.21 -23.88
N ASP A 556 6.07 27.32 -22.94
CA ASP A 556 7.45 26.82 -23.04
C ASP A 556 7.61 25.39 -22.48
N GLY A 557 6.50 24.75 -22.03
CA GLY A 557 6.51 23.41 -21.46
C GLY A 557 7.01 23.35 -20.01
N GLN A 558 7.15 24.50 -19.35
CA GLN A 558 7.48 24.52 -17.92
C GLN A 558 6.24 24.21 -17.07
N VAL A 559 6.40 23.25 -16.18
CA VAL A 559 5.33 22.85 -15.28
C VAL A 559 5.36 23.69 -14.02
N SER A 560 4.27 24.37 -13.73
CA SER A 560 4.05 25.09 -12.48
C SER A 560 3.00 24.39 -11.61
N LEU A 561 3.17 24.50 -10.29
CA LEU A 561 2.26 23.97 -9.29
C LEU A 561 1.65 25.12 -8.52
N ASP A 562 0.32 25.09 -8.34
CA ASP A 562 -0.39 26.01 -7.46
C ASP A 562 -1.21 25.25 -6.43
N ILE A 563 -1.39 25.81 -5.23
CA ILE A 563 -2.09 25.19 -4.12
C ILE A 563 -3.32 26.00 -3.72
N GLU A 564 -4.44 25.32 -3.58
CA GLU A 564 -5.66 25.80 -2.96
C GLU A 564 -5.83 25.13 -1.58
N ILE A 565 -5.96 25.94 -0.52
CA ILE A 565 -6.22 25.44 0.84
C ILE A 565 -7.75 25.38 1.03
N LYS A 566 -8.28 24.16 1.17
CA LYS A 566 -9.72 23.94 1.38
C LYS A 566 -10.14 24.08 2.84
N ASN A 567 -9.34 23.59 3.76
CA ASN A 567 -9.51 23.76 5.20
C ASN A 567 -8.21 23.45 5.95
N VAL A 568 -8.10 23.92 7.19
CA VAL A 568 -6.93 23.68 8.06
C VAL A 568 -7.40 22.95 9.33
N LYS A 569 -7.95 21.74 9.18
CA LYS A 569 -8.32 20.88 10.32
C LYS A 569 -7.10 20.26 11.00
N SER A 570 -6.04 19.99 10.25
CA SER A 570 -4.78 19.45 10.74
C SER A 570 -3.95 20.58 11.37
N HIS A 571 -3.53 20.41 12.60
CA HIS A 571 -2.59 21.34 13.25
C HIS A 571 -1.22 21.31 12.59
N PHE A 572 -0.78 20.15 12.12
CA PHE A 572 0.48 20.06 11.38
C PHE A 572 0.40 20.82 10.04
N PHE A 573 -0.75 20.80 9.37
CA PHE A 573 -0.94 21.61 8.17
C PHE A 573 -0.86 23.11 8.47
N GLY A 574 -1.53 23.57 9.53
CA GLY A 574 -1.41 24.96 10.00
C GLY A 574 0.04 25.35 10.31
N TYR A 575 0.79 24.45 10.97
CA TYR A 575 2.22 24.66 11.21
C TYR A 575 3.01 24.77 9.89
N LEU A 576 2.74 23.91 8.87
CA LEU A 576 3.44 24.02 7.58
C LEU A 576 3.13 25.34 6.86
N ILE A 577 1.89 25.81 6.93
CA ILE A 577 1.51 27.12 6.38
C ILE A 577 2.32 28.22 7.04
N ASN A 578 2.36 28.28 8.37
CA ASN A 578 3.07 29.31 9.11
C ASN A 578 4.58 29.28 8.85
N THR A 579 5.20 28.09 8.82
CA THR A 579 6.62 27.97 8.48
C THR A 579 6.91 28.27 7.01
N SER A 580 5.90 28.46 6.18
CA SER A 580 6.04 28.82 4.76
C SER A 580 5.80 30.30 4.48
N ARG A 581 5.36 31.08 5.47
CA ARG A 581 5.14 32.54 5.37
C ARG A 581 6.47 33.27 5.42
N LEU A 582 7.16 33.36 4.29
CA LEU A 582 8.51 33.96 4.18
C LEU A 582 8.48 35.47 4.36
N TYR A 583 7.38 36.12 4.02
CA TYR A 583 7.18 37.57 4.01
C TYR A 583 6.22 38.05 5.10
N TRP A 584 6.09 37.26 6.20
CA TRP A 584 5.19 37.56 7.29
C TRP A 584 5.43 38.96 7.93
N ARG A 585 6.65 39.46 7.92
CA ARG A 585 6.96 40.81 8.43
C ARG A 585 6.36 41.90 7.54
N ALA A 586 6.44 41.75 6.23
CA ALA A 586 5.79 42.66 5.28
C ALA A 586 4.29 42.68 5.47
N GLU A 587 3.71 41.50 5.69
CA GLU A 587 2.28 41.31 5.92
C GLU A 587 1.80 41.88 7.27
N THR A 588 2.57 41.77 8.32
CA THR A 588 2.18 42.12 9.69
C THR A 588 2.85 43.41 10.23
N GLU A 589 4.19 43.47 10.27
CA GLU A 589 4.93 44.59 10.89
C GLU A 589 4.95 45.78 9.97
N THR A 590 5.47 45.69 8.76
CA THR A 590 5.62 46.78 7.81
C THR A 590 4.26 47.39 7.41
N ARG A 591 3.28 46.54 7.14
CA ARG A 591 1.93 46.96 6.73
C ARG A 591 1.24 47.83 7.79
N PHE A 592 1.42 47.51 9.05
CA PHE A 592 0.78 48.25 10.15
C PHE A 592 1.69 49.31 10.80
N ASN A 593 2.83 49.65 10.18
CA ASN A 593 3.80 50.60 10.71
C ASN A 593 4.18 50.30 12.18
N ASP A 594 4.44 49.05 12.48
CA ASP A 594 4.74 48.49 13.80
C ASP A 594 3.63 48.66 14.87
N ASP A 595 2.39 48.97 14.47
CA ASP A 595 1.24 48.91 15.37
C ASP A 595 0.90 47.44 15.69
N ARG A 596 1.41 46.98 16.81
CA ARG A 596 1.31 45.59 17.27
C ARG A 596 -0.15 45.11 17.43
N LYS A 597 -1.04 45.99 17.95
CA LYS A 597 -2.40 45.62 18.21
C LYS A 597 -3.13 45.30 16.91
N SER A 598 -3.00 46.14 15.91
CA SER A 598 -3.58 45.96 14.60
C SER A 598 -2.99 44.73 13.89
N ALA A 599 -1.68 44.48 14.05
CA ALA A 599 -1.04 43.28 13.51
C ALA A 599 -1.53 41.99 14.20
N GLU A 600 -1.67 41.95 15.53
CA GLU A 600 -2.21 40.81 16.27
C GLU A 600 -3.67 40.56 15.93
N ASP A 601 -4.52 41.57 15.81
CA ASP A 601 -5.92 41.44 15.44
C ASP A 601 -6.05 40.88 14.00
N TYR A 602 -5.19 41.33 13.10
CA TYR A 602 -5.10 40.80 11.74
C TYR A 602 -4.74 39.29 11.71
N VAL A 603 -3.66 38.89 12.42
CA VAL A 603 -3.24 37.52 12.51
C VAL A 603 -4.33 36.62 13.10
N LYS A 604 -5.05 37.10 14.13
CA LYS A 604 -6.19 36.36 14.71
C LYS A 604 -7.37 36.23 13.74
N ALA A 605 -7.60 37.22 12.88
CA ALA A 605 -8.65 37.19 11.86
C ALA A 605 -8.29 36.28 10.66
N HIS A 606 -7.00 36.12 10.37
CA HIS A 606 -6.47 35.37 9.24
C HIS A 606 -5.49 34.28 9.69
N PRO A 607 -5.91 33.34 10.55
CA PRO A 607 -5.04 32.27 10.99
C PRO A 607 -4.69 31.37 9.81
N PHE A 608 -3.46 30.97 9.70
CA PHE A 608 -2.96 30.02 8.69
C PHE A 608 -3.22 30.45 7.24
N SER A 609 -3.18 31.76 6.95
CA SER A 609 -3.26 32.29 5.58
C SER A 609 -1.88 32.25 4.91
N ILE A 610 -1.85 31.78 3.65
CA ILE A 610 -0.65 31.84 2.79
C ILE A 610 -0.72 33.04 1.84
N ASP A 611 -1.90 33.57 1.63
CA ASP A 611 -2.21 34.69 0.72
C ASP A 611 -2.41 35.96 1.55
N GLY A 612 -1.39 36.41 2.26
CA GLY A 612 -1.48 37.55 3.17
C GLY A 612 -1.78 38.87 2.43
N ASP A 613 -2.68 39.69 3.01
CA ASP A 613 -2.96 41.03 2.48
C ASP A 613 -1.73 41.90 2.48
N GLY A 614 -1.54 42.70 1.43
CA GLY A 614 -0.40 43.61 1.29
C GLY A 614 0.85 42.99 0.69
N LEU A 615 0.82 41.66 0.43
CA LEU A 615 1.89 40.97 -0.30
C LEU A 615 1.69 41.12 -1.82
N THR A 616 2.79 41.17 -2.55
CA THR A 616 2.78 41.12 -4.01
C THR A 616 2.44 39.71 -4.52
N ALA A 617 1.99 39.61 -5.76
CA ALA A 617 1.72 38.31 -6.38
C ALA A 617 2.95 37.40 -6.38
N TYR A 618 4.16 37.94 -6.54
CA TYR A 618 5.40 37.21 -6.47
C TYR A 618 5.65 36.62 -5.06
N GLU A 619 5.48 37.41 -4.02
CA GLU A 619 5.67 36.99 -2.63
C GLU A 619 4.69 35.87 -2.24
N ILE A 620 3.42 36.03 -2.64
CA ILE A 620 2.41 34.98 -2.46
C ILE A 620 2.83 33.70 -3.17
N GLN A 621 3.29 33.79 -4.42
CA GLN A 621 3.71 32.62 -5.18
C GLN A 621 4.95 31.94 -4.56
N GLU A 622 5.90 32.70 -4.03
CA GLU A 622 7.05 32.15 -3.31
C GLU A 622 6.63 31.42 -2.03
N GLN A 623 5.67 31.96 -1.28
CA GLN A 623 5.12 31.29 -0.09
C GLN A 623 4.37 30.00 -0.46
N LYS A 624 3.54 30.02 -1.49
CA LYS A 624 2.83 28.82 -2.02
C LYS A 624 3.83 27.77 -2.47
N ARG A 625 4.86 28.15 -3.22
CA ARG A 625 5.96 27.26 -3.66
C ARG A 625 6.67 26.62 -2.48
N ASN A 626 6.94 27.38 -1.43
CA ASN A 626 7.56 26.88 -0.22
C ASN A 626 6.67 25.86 0.52
N LEU A 627 5.35 26.11 0.56
CA LEU A 627 4.38 25.18 1.16
C LEU A 627 4.28 23.87 0.34
N ILE A 628 4.17 23.96 -0.98
CA ILE A 628 4.14 22.80 -1.88
C ILE A 628 5.41 21.96 -1.74
N ASN A 629 6.57 22.63 -1.66
CA ASN A 629 7.86 21.95 -1.46
C ASN A 629 7.87 21.14 -0.15
N LYS A 630 7.35 21.67 0.95
CA LYS A 630 7.25 20.95 2.23
C LYS A 630 6.25 19.79 2.18
N ILE A 631 5.08 20.00 1.57
CA ILE A 631 4.06 18.94 1.39
C ILE A 631 4.65 17.80 0.56
N PHE A 632 5.31 18.12 -0.54
CA PHE A 632 5.98 17.13 -1.40
C PHE A 632 7.05 16.37 -0.64
N THR A 633 7.92 17.08 0.08
CA THR A 633 9.02 16.48 0.83
C THR A 633 8.50 15.57 1.95
N PHE A 634 7.44 15.97 2.64
CA PHE A 634 6.79 15.14 3.65
C PHE A 634 6.24 13.86 3.04
N GLY A 635 5.53 13.96 1.90
CA GLY A 635 5.02 12.80 1.16
C GLY A 635 6.14 11.90 0.62
N TYR A 636 7.22 12.49 0.10
CA TYR A 636 8.42 11.75 -0.33
C TYR A 636 9.02 10.93 0.82
N MET A 637 9.14 11.52 2.00
CA MET A 637 9.68 10.81 3.16
C MET A 637 8.76 9.69 3.62
N LEU A 638 7.46 9.88 3.63
CA LEU A 638 6.48 8.86 4.02
C LEU A 638 6.43 7.66 3.09
N HIS A 639 6.64 7.85 1.78
CA HIS A 639 6.72 6.74 0.84
C HIS A 639 8.05 6.02 0.99
N ARG A 640 8.05 4.85 1.61
CA ARG A 640 9.26 4.12 2.00
C ARG A 640 10.14 3.70 0.82
N TYR A 641 9.55 3.43 -0.34
CA TYR A 641 10.27 3.02 -1.55
C TYR A 641 11.37 4.02 -1.92
N LYS A 642 12.59 3.54 -2.11
CA LYS A 642 13.74 4.30 -2.64
C LYS A 642 13.90 4.05 -4.12
N ASP A 643 13.93 5.11 -4.90
CA ASP A 643 14.16 5.08 -6.34
C ASP A 643 15.56 5.60 -6.64
N SER A 644 16.37 4.83 -7.36
CA SER A 644 17.75 5.21 -7.70
C SER A 644 17.83 6.50 -8.55
N VAL A 645 16.77 6.79 -9.31
CA VAL A 645 16.68 8.02 -10.12
C VAL A 645 16.31 9.23 -9.25
N ARG A 646 15.68 9.02 -8.09
CA ARG A 646 15.12 10.05 -7.19
C ARG A 646 15.59 9.85 -5.75
N ALA A 647 16.82 9.44 -5.58
CA ALA A 647 17.44 9.28 -4.26
C ALA A 647 17.82 10.66 -3.71
N TRP A 648 16.83 11.34 -3.10
CA TRP A 648 17.03 12.66 -2.53
C TRP A 648 17.16 12.62 -1.01
N ALA A 649 17.84 13.65 -0.47
CA ALA A 649 17.88 13.92 0.96
C ALA A 649 17.34 15.33 1.24
N PRO A 650 16.25 15.46 2.01
CA PRO A 650 15.80 16.76 2.48
C PRO A 650 16.86 17.49 3.28
N LEU A 651 17.07 18.76 2.96
CA LEU A 651 17.94 19.68 3.71
C LEU A 651 17.11 20.89 4.16
N ALA A 652 16.77 20.91 5.45
CA ALA A 652 16.00 21.99 6.04
C ALA A 652 16.88 23.13 6.55
N MET A 653 16.58 24.36 6.11
CA MET A 653 17.31 25.56 6.39
C MET A 653 16.39 26.69 6.84
N ASP A 654 16.93 27.69 7.53
CA ASP A 654 16.17 28.89 7.90
C ASP A 654 16.07 29.89 6.73
N ASN A 655 14.98 30.66 6.68
CA ASN A 655 14.87 31.76 5.73
C ASN A 655 15.88 32.89 6.05
N LYS A 656 16.02 33.26 7.35
CA LYS A 656 17.02 34.19 7.79
C LYS A 656 18.40 33.53 7.73
N ILE A 657 19.32 34.12 7.01
CA ILE A 657 20.69 33.66 6.90
C ILE A 657 21.48 34.39 8.00
N GLY A 658 21.86 33.66 9.07
CA GLY A 658 22.61 34.20 10.18
C GLY A 658 24.01 34.65 9.78
N GLU A 659 24.50 35.69 10.40
CA GLU A 659 25.90 36.08 10.41
C GLU A 659 26.73 35.13 11.29
N GLU A 660 28.06 35.28 11.36
CA GLU A 660 28.94 34.21 11.86
C GLU A 660 28.60 33.64 13.23
N ASP A 661 27.94 34.34 14.11
CA ASP A 661 27.64 33.94 15.48
C ASP A 661 26.13 33.95 15.84
N GLU A 662 25.25 34.28 14.90
CA GLU A 662 23.80 34.29 15.14
C GLU A 662 23.16 32.91 14.85
N CYS A 663 22.86 32.14 15.88
CA CYS A 663 21.97 30.98 15.80
C CYS A 663 20.50 31.42 15.78
N ASN A 664 19.89 31.53 14.61
CA ASN A 664 18.48 31.77 14.45
C ASN A 664 17.67 30.44 14.65
N GLY A 665 17.95 29.71 15.73
CA GLY A 665 17.22 28.48 16.04
C GLY A 665 15.75 28.75 16.36
N ARG A 666 14.94 27.63 16.39
CA ARG A 666 13.50 27.56 16.75
C ARG A 666 12.50 27.87 15.62
N SER A 667 12.92 27.97 14.38
CA SER A 667 12.01 28.07 13.22
C SER A 667 11.10 26.85 12.97
N GLY A 668 11.33 25.75 13.71
CA GLY A 668 10.53 24.53 13.62
C GLY A 668 11.16 23.38 12.80
N LYS A 669 12.32 23.55 12.15
CA LYS A 669 12.94 22.50 11.28
C LYS A 669 12.94 21.10 11.88
N SER A 670 13.46 20.92 13.08
CA SER A 670 13.53 19.62 13.76
C SER A 670 12.16 19.08 14.13
N PHE A 671 11.16 19.94 14.31
CA PHE A 671 9.78 19.51 14.57
C PHE A 671 9.15 18.83 13.36
N PHE A 672 9.40 19.33 12.14
CA PHE A 672 8.96 18.69 10.90
C PHE A 672 9.37 17.21 10.82
N PHE A 673 10.65 16.91 11.09
CA PHE A 673 11.15 15.54 11.07
C PHE A 673 10.72 14.73 12.29
N LYS A 674 10.51 15.38 13.46
CA LYS A 674 9.97 14.70 14.63
C LYS A 674 8.58 14.12 14.35
N VAL A 675 7.75 14.82 13.59
CA VAL A 675 6.40 14.33 13.23
C VAL A 675 6.47 13.05 12.38
N LEU A 676 7.42 12.94 11.47
CA LEU A 676 7.63 11.71 10.70
C LEU A 676 7.90 10.49 11.59
N SER A 677 8.53 10.67 12.75
CA SER A 677 8.85 9.59 13.67
C SER A 677 7.61 8.91 14.30
N PHE A 678 6.42 9.48 14.17
CA PHE A 678 5.17 8.83 14.58
C PHE A 678 4.71 7.75 13.59
N LEU A 679 5.22 7.79 12.34
CA LEU A 679 4.87 6.86 11.26
C LEU A 679 6.06 6.05 10.76
N MET A 680 7.27 6.40 11.18
CA MET A 680 8.53 5.89 10.63
C MET A 680 9.51 5.56 11.74
N LYS A 681 10.25 4.46 11.60
CA LYS A 681 11.39 4.15 12.47
C LYS A 681 12.57 5.07 12.15
N THR A 682 12.88 5.95 13.08
CA THR A 682 13.86 7.01 12.89
C THR A 682 15.09 6.82 13.76
N VAL A 683 16.27 6.90 13.15
CA VAL A 683 17.55 7.08 13.84
C VAL A 683 17.97 8.55 13.72
N LYS A 684 18.36 9.16 14.83
CA LYS A 684 18.79 10.55 14.88
C LYS A 684 20.27 10.65 15.24
N LEU A 685 21.03 11.36 14.42
CA LEU A 685 22.43 11.72 14.67
C LEU A 685 22.55 13.22 14.93
N SER A 686 23.49 13.62 15.79
CA SER A 686 23.81 15.01 15.99
C SER A 686 24.83 15.46 14.94
N GLY A 687 24.46 16.44 14.12
CA GLY A 687 25.34 17.03 13.10
C GLY A 687 26.33 18.07 13.61
N ARG A 688 26.32 18.38 14.91
CA ARG A 688 27.20 19.40 15.51
C ARG A 688 28.68 19.09 15.46
N ASN A 689 29.05 17.83 15.24
CA ASN A 689 30.44 17.43 15.07
C ASN A 689 30.82 17.46 13.58
N PRO A 690 31.66 18.38 13.12
CA PRO A 690 32.08 18.44 11.72
C PRO A 690 32.86 17.21 11.27
N LYS A 691 33.38 16.42 12.21
CA LYS A 691 34.07 15.14 11.98
C LYS A 691 33.18 13.92 12.27
N LEU A 692 31.88 14.05 12.12
CA LEU A 692 30.93 12.97 12.40
C LEU A 692 31.26 11.69 11.63
N MET A 693 31.62 11.80 10.35
CA MET A 693 31.93 10.67 9.47
C MET A 693 33.32 10.05 9.73
N ASP A 694 34.16 10.65 10.55
CA ASP A 694 35.41 10.02 10.96
C ASP A 694 35.19 8.87 11.96
N ASN A 695 33.98 8.79 12.56
CA ASN A 695 33.61 7.70 13.44
C ASN A 695 33.18 6.48 12.60
N PRO A 696 33.91 5.36 12.64
CA PRO A 696 33.54 4.15 11.87
C PRO A 696 32.25 3.47 12.35
N HIS A 697 31.73 3.87 13.51
CA HIS A 697 30.50 3.36 14.10
C HIS A 697 29.35 4.37 14.06
N VAL A 698 29.40 5.36 13.18
CA VAL A 698 28.41 6.45 13.12
C VAL A 698 26.98 5.92 12.90
N PHE A 699 26.84 4.80 12.19
CA PHE A 699 25.57 4.18 11.86
C PHE A 699 25.23 2.95 12.72
N ASP A 700 25.83 2.78 13.90
CA ASP A 700 25.67 1.59 14.74
C ASP A 700 24.21 1.29 15.17
N GLN A 701 23.35 2.32 15.20
CA GLN A 701 21.92 2.19 15.53
C GLN A 701 21.03 1.92 14.30
N VAL A 702 21.58 1.98 13.09
CA VAL A 702 20.80 1.77 11.87
C VAL A 702 20.64 0.28 11.61
N SER A 703 19.43 -0.11 11.26
CA SER A 703 19.08 -1.49 10.87
C SER A 703 18.29 -1.49 9.56
N GLN A 704 18.07 -2.66 8.98
CA GLN A 704 17.19 -2.83 7.82
C GLN A 704 15.74 -2.37 8.06
N PHE A 705 15.34 -2.21 9.32
CA PHE A 705 14.02 -1.70 9.70
C PHE A 705 14.00 -0.19 9.94
N THR A 706 15.11 0.51 9.75
CA THR A 706 15.19 1.97 9.89
C THR A 706 14.65 2.62 8.63
N ASP A 707 13.63 3.47 8.76
CA ASP A 707 12.99 4.17 7.64
C ASP A 707 13.65 5.52 7.33
N MET A 708 14.06 6.23 8.37
CA MET A 708 14.67 7.57 8.25
C MET A 708 15.92 7.68 9.12
N LEU A 709 16.97 8.27 8.55
CA LEU A 709 18.16 8.69 9.26
C LEU A 709 18.23 10.23 9.23
N LEU A 710 18.01 10.85 10.38
CA LEU A 710 18.06 12.30 10.54
C LEU A 710 19.41 12.74 11.11
N VAL A 711 20.15 13.55 10.36
CA VAL A 711 21.33 14.28 10.86
C VAL A 711 20.89 15.69 11.24
N ASP A 712 20.66 15.90 12.54
CA ASP A 712 20.05 17.13 13.05
C ASP A 712 21.10 18.15 13.50
N ASP A 713 20.84 19.42 13.21
CA ASP A 713 21.67 20.57 13.59
C ASP A 713 23.10 20.47 13.05
N CYS A 714 23.22 20.33 11.72
CA CYS A 714 24.50 20.20 11.03
C CYS A 714 25.35 21.45 11.18
N ASP A 715 26.59 21.24 11.63
CA ASP A 715 27.64 22.30 11.70
C ASP A 715 27.98 22.84 10.31
N ARG A 716 28.42 24.10 10.25
CA ARG A 716 28.83 24.75 8.99
C ARG A 716 29.97 24.04 8.26
N TYR A 717 30.81 23.32 8.98
CA TYR A 717 31.97 22.63 8.45
C TYR A 717 31.74 21.16 8.22
N LEU A 718 30.53 20.65 8.50
CA LEU A 718 30.17 19.28 8.19
C LEU A 718 30.00 19.12 6.67
N ASN A 719 30.87 18.32 6.07
CA ASN A 719 30.82 18.04 4.65
C ASN A 719 29.68 17.06 4.35
N LEU A 720 28.59 17.55 3.79
CA LEU A 720 27.42 16.73 3.40
C LEU A 720 27.75 15.76 2.27
N GLY A 721 28.78 16.06 1.45
CA GLY A 721 29.22 15.17 0.37
C GLY A 721 29.68 13.81 0.87
N LEU A 722 30.11 13.67 2.13
CA LEU A 722 30.49 12.39 2.74
C LEU A 722 29.32 11.43 2.93
N PHE A 723 28.08 11.91 2.87
CA PHE A 723 26.85 11.10 2.98
C PHE A 723 26.28 10.70 1.62
N TYR A 724 26.80 11.21 0.50
CA TYR A 724 26.20 11.00 -0.81
C TYR A 724 26.16 9.54 -1.23
N ASP A 725 27.19 8.78 -0.89
CA ASP A 725 27.20 7.34 -1.16
C ASP A 725 26.08 6.63 -0.41
N ASN A 726 25.81 6.99 0.85
CA ASN A 726 24.74 6.39 1.64
C ASN A 726 23.33 6.80 1.15
N ILE A 727 23.22 7.92 0.42
CA ILE A 727 21.96 8.35 -0.18
C ILE A 727 21.65 7.55 -1.45
N THR A 728 22.67 7.20 -2.26
CA THR A 728 22.51 6.66 -3.62
C THR A 728 22.98 5.24 -3.81
N SER A 729 23.60 4.61 -2.79
CA SER A 729 24.13 3.26 -2.84
C SER A 729 23.73 2.44 -1.59
N ASP A 730 24.20 1.21 -1.51
CA ASP A 730 24.06 0.36 -0.35
C ASP A 730 24.71 1.00 0.88
N MET A 731 24.15 0.76 2.05
CA MET A 731 24.62 1.34 3.29
C MET A 731 25.39 0.32 4.13
N ASN A 732 26.66 0.62 4.40
CA ASN A 732 27.49 -0.19 5.27
C ASN A 732 27.31 0.20 6.73
N VAL A 733 26.88 -0.73 7.56
CA VAL A 733 26.71 -0.56 9.00
C VAL A 733 27.77 -1.34 9.76
N ASN A 734 28.49 -0.64 10.65
CA ASN A 734 29.54 -1.21 11.47
C ASN A 734 29.21 -1.05 12.97
N PRO A 735 28.37 -1.94 13.53
CA PRO A 735 27.96 -1.84 14.92
C PRO A 735 29.15 -2.10 15.87
N LYS A 736 29.16 -1.39 17.00
CA LYS A 736 30.17 -1.60 18.01
C LYS A 736 30.05 -3.01 18.62
N ASN A 737 31.12 -3.80 18.62
CA ASN A 737 31.21 -5.17 19.14
C ASN A 737 30.36 -6.22 18.38
N ASN A 738 29.87 -5.93 17.21
CA ASN A 738 29.14 -6.85 16.33
C ASN A 738 29.78 -6.93 14.94
N ARG A 739 29.37 -7.90 14.13
CA ARG A 739 29.81 -8.00 12.75
C ARG A 739 29.21 -6.86 11.90
N SER A 740 30.02 -6.30 11.02
CA SER A 740 29.55 -5.35 10.01
C SER A 740 28.61 -6.04 9.03
N PHE A 741 27.60 -5.33 8.57
CA PHE A 741 26.67 -5.80 7.55
C PHE A 741 26.34 -4.67 6.58
N THR A 742 25.84 -5.03 5.41
CA THR A 742 25.43 -4.09 4.38
C THR A 742 23.92 -4.15 4.24
N ILE A 743 23.27 -2.99 4.25
CA ILE A 743 21.86 -2.85 3.93
C ILE A 743 21.78 -2.47 2.45
N SER A 744 21.00 -3.19 1.66
CA SER A 744 20.79 -2.88 0.25
C SER A 744 20.20 -1.48 0.07
N PHE A 745 20.45 -0.87 -1.07
CA PHE A 745 19.93 0.47 -1.38
C PHE A 745 18.41 0.57 -1.14
N ASP A 746 17.66 -0.44 -1.58
CA ASP A 746 16.19 -0.45 -1.49
C ASP A 746 15.68 -0.52 -0.03
N GLU A 747 16.45 -1.15 0.85
CA GLU A 747 16.14 -1.33 2.27
C GLU A 747 16.77 -0.26 3.16
N SER A 748 17.75 0.50 2.65
CA SER A 748 18.46 1.52 3.44
C SER A 748 17.55 2.73 3.73
N PRO A 749 17.73 3.39 4.90
CA PRO A 749 16.90 4.53 5.28
C PRO A 749 17.04 5.71 4.32
N LYS A 750 16.00 6.50 4.16
CA LYS A 750 16.10 7.84 3.58
C LYS A 750 16.78 8.76 4.57
N MET A 751 17.74 9.58 4.07
CA MET A 751 18.47 10.51 4.91
C MET A 751 17.83 11.90 4.86
N ALA A 752 17.90 12.64 5.98
CA ALA A 752 17.46 14.01 6.06
C ALA A 752 18.44 14.83 6.93
N PHE A 753 18.56 16.10 6.64
CA PHE A 753 19.51 17.02 7.30
C PHE A 753 18.80 18.30 7.75
N THR A 754 19.21 18.85 8.90
CA THR A 754 18.83 20.21 9.29
C THR A 754 20.09 21.02 9.55
N THR A 755 20.08 22.29 9.18
CA THR A 755 21.19 23.21 9.43
C THR A 755 20.68 24.65 9.64
N ASN A 756 21.43 25.43 10.41
CA ASN A 756 21.24 26.87 10.53
C ASN A 756 22.15 27.65 9.54
N TYR A 757 23.11 26.99 8.96
CA TYR A 757 24.13 27.57 8.13
C TYR A 757 23.90 27.40 6.64
N VAL A 758 24.60 28.16 5.83
CA VAL A 758 24.67 27.97 4.39
C VAL A 758 25.56 26.77 4.11
N PRO A 759 25.09 25.73 3.40
CA PRO A 759 25.96 24.63 2.98
C PRO A 759 27.13 25.15 2.16
N GLN A 760 28.33 24.57 2.36
CA GLN A 760 29.51 24.98 1.64
C GLN A 760 29.49 24.64 0.15
N ASP A 761 28.81 23.54 -0.20
CA ASP A 761 28.79 23.00 -1.54
C ASP A 761 27.39 23.17 -2.16
N PHE A 762 27.27 24.07 -3.13
CA PHE A 762 26.14 24.23 -4.04
C PHE A 762 26.57 23.83 -5.46
N ASP A 763 27.13 22.65 -5.59
CA ASP A 763 27.47 22.09 -6.91
C ASP A 763 26.28 21.34 -7.53
N PRO A 764 26.29 21.07 -8.83
CA PRO A 764 25.22 20.33 -9.50
C PRO A 764 24.98 18.94 -8.89
N SER A 765 25.99 18.33 -8.29
CA SER A 765 25.90 17.02 -7.64
C SER A 765 25.09 17.10 -6.34
N SER A 766 25.34 18.12 -5.54
CA SER A 766 24.58 18.40 -4.30
C SER A 766 23.13 18.77 -4.61
N GLU A 767 22.91 19.60 -5.63
CA GLU A 767 21.56 20.00 -6.06
C GLU A 767 20.73 18.81 -6.59
N ALA A 768 21.37 17.90 -7.32
CA ALA A 768 20.70 16.71 -7.83
C ALA A 768 20.20 15.80 -6.70
N ARG A 769 20.93 15.72 -5.57
CA ARG A 769 20.65 14.82 -4.44
C ARG A 769 19.89 15.46 -3.29
N SER A 770 19.69 16.78 -3.29
CA SER A 770 19.06 17.48 -2.18
C SER A 770 17.65 17.95 -2.51
N LEU A 771 16.73 17.83 -1.55
CA LEU A 771 15.47 18.56 -1.50
C LEU A 771 15.64 19.71 -0.51
N TYR A 772 15.93 20.90 -1.05
CA TYR A 772 16.09 22.08 -0.21
C TYR A 772 14.74 22.54 0.34
N MET A 773 14.69 22.80 1.64
CA MET A 773 13.52 23.28 2.36
C MET A 773 13.86 24.54 3.13
N VAL A 774 13.04 25.57 2.99
CA VAL A 774 13.25 26.85 3.68
C VAL A 774 12.16 27.05 4.72
N PHE A 775 12.55 27.27 5.97
CA PHE A 775 11.66 27.54 7.08
C PHE A 775 11.64 29.02 7.39
N SER A 776 10.47 29.61 7.35
CA SER A 776 10.24 30.99 7.76
C SER A 776 10.59 31.18 9.24
N ASP A 777 10.99 32.38 9.59
CA ASP A 777 11.21 32.83 10.97
C ASP A 777 9.88 33.28 11.65
N TRP A 778 8.73 32.80 11.18
CA TRP A 778 7.44 32.99 11.87
C TRP A 778 7.52 32.54 13.33
N TYR A 779 8.11 31.36 13.57
CA TYR A 779 8.49 30.93 14.91
C TYR A 779 9.90 31.38 15.21
N HIS A 780 10.05 32.19 16.26
CA HIS A 780 11.31 32.79 16.64
C HIS A 780 11.39 33.05 18.15
N GLN A 781 12.59 33.28 18.63
CA GLN A 781 12.82 33.72 20.00
C GLN A 781 13.34 35.15 19.99
N LYS A 782 12.73 36.02 20.77
CA LYS A 782 13.30 37.33 21.08
C LYS A 782 14.52 37.17 21.97
N THR A 783 15.63 37.81 21.58
CA THR A 783 16.87 37.97 22.38
C THR A 783 17.26 39.43 22.42
N GLU A 784 18.31 39.76 23.16
CA GLU A 784 18.86 41.12 23.19
C GLU A 784 19.57 41.51 21.88
N ASP A 785 20.04 40.51 21.14
CA ASP A 785 20.87 40.67 19.94
C ASP A 785 20.05 40.61 18.63
N ASN A 786 18.71 40.36 18.69
CA ASN A 786 17.90 40.31 17.49
C ASN A 786 16.78 41.35 17.47
N ASP A 787 16.21 41.55 16.29
CA ASP A 787 15.20 42.57 16.00
C ASP A 787 13.74 42.12 16.21
N TYR A 788 13.54 40.91 16.80
CA TYR A 788 12.18 40.43 17.06
C TYR A 788 11.55 41.17 18.25
N HIS A 789 10.28 41.52 18.08
CA HIS A 789 9.52 42.24 19.11
C HIS A 789 9.00 41.33 20.20
N GLU A 790 8.79 40.05 19.90
CA GLU A 790 8.24 39.02 20.79
C GLU A 790 8.90 37.65 20.55
N THR A 791 8.64 36.70 21.43
CA THR A 791 8.94 35.30 21.20
C THR A 791 7.66 34.63 20.72
N ARG A 792 7.69 33.96 19.57
CA ARG A 792 6.57 33.24 19.02
C ARG A 792 6.92 31.77 18.85
N THR A 793 6.13 30.90 19.47
CA THR A 793 6.33 29.46 19.48
C THR A 793 5.15 28.75 18.81
N ILE A 794 5.34 27.49 18.43
CA ILE A 794 4.24 26.66 17.90
C ILE A 794 3.06 26.60 18.89
N ARG A 795 3.34 26.60 20.20
CA ARG A 795 2.30 26.58 21.23
C ARG A 795 1.40 27.80 21.19
N ASP A 796 1.93 28.95 20.83
CA ASP A 796 1.15 30.21 20.84
C ASP A 796 0.07 30.20 19.76
N ASP A 797 0.33 29.61 18.59
CA ASP A 797 -0.65 29.50 17.50
C ASP A 797 -1.73 28.45 17.77
N PHE A 798 -1.43 27.37 18.49
CA PHE A 798 -2.35 26.25 18.72
C PHE A 798 -2.90 26.20 20.15
N GLY A 799 -2.48 27.09 21.05
CA GLY A 799 -2.91 27.13 22.45
C GLY A 799 -2.46 25.93 23.30
N LYS A 800 -1.77 24.96 22.71
CA LYS A 800 -1.28 23.73 23.35
C LYS A 800 0.03 23.24 22.71
N THR A 801 0.69 22.33 23.39
CA THR A 801 1.83 21.60 22.82
C THR A 801 1.31 20.48 21.92
N LEU A 802 1.65 20.50 20.64
CA LEU A 802 1.23 19.49 19.69
C LEU A 802 1.81 18.13 20.06
N TYR A 803 1.00 17.07 19.91
CA TYR A 803 1.33 15.67 20.20
C TYR A 803 1.69 15.41 21.68
N ALA A 804 1.23 16.25 22.59
CA ALA A 804 1.29 15.99 24.02
C ALA A 804 0.18 15.03 24.46
N PHE A 805 0.17 14.66 25.73
CA PHE A 805 -0.79 13.69 26.28
C PHE A 805 -2.27 14.12 26.18
N ASP A 806 -2.52 15.40 26.00
CA ASP A 806 -3.86 16.00 25.82
C ASP A 806 -4.27 16.21 24.37
N TYR A 807 -3.51 15.60 23.43
CA TYR A 807 -3.84 15.63 22.01
C TYR A 807 -4.93 14.60 21.73
N SER A 808 -6.11 15.07 21.26
CA SER A 808 -7.29 14.23 21.11
C SER A 808 -7.20 13.29 19.90
N ASP A 809 -8.04 12.24 19.91
CA ASP A 809 -8.13 11.31 18.79
C ASP A 809 -8.59 11.99 17.49
N GLU A 810 -9.43 13.03 17.58
CA GLU A 810 -9.87 13.83 16.44
C GLU A 810 -8.71 14.64 15.84
N GLU A 811 -7.86 15.22 16.68
CA GLU A 811 -6.67 15.96 16.24
C GLU A 811 -5.66 15.02 15.59
N TRP A 812 -5.41 13.86 16.20
CA TRP A 812 -4.58 12.82 15.60
C TRP A 812 -5.14 12.38 14.25
N ASN A 813 -6.45 12.11 14.18
CA ASN A 813 -7.07 11.68 12.92
C ASN A 813 -6.99 12.77 11.83
N ALA A 814 -7.11 14.04 12.19
CA ALA A 814 -6.95 15.14 11.23
C ALA A 814 -5.52 15.20 10.68
N ASP A 815 -4.50 15.08 11.55
CA ASP A 815 -3.09 15.08 11.12
C ASP A 815 -2.77 13.85 10.28
N LEU A 816 -3.23 12.67 10.65
CA LEU A 816 -3.06 11.44 9.88
C LEU A 816 -3.65 11.56 8.46
N ASN A 817 -4.84 12.13 8.32
CA ASN A 817 -5.43 12.37 7.00
C ASN A 817 -4.60 13.34 6.16
N PHE A 818 -4.09 14.42 6.76
CA PHE A 818 -3.21 15.35 6.08
C PHE A 818 -1.90 14.66 5.62
N TRP A 819 -1.27 13.86 6.48
CA TRP A 819 -0.03 13.14 6.14
C TRP A 819 -0.25 12.14 5.00
N ILE A 820 -1.36 11.39 5.04
CA ILE A 820 -1.76 10.48 3.97
C ILE A 820 -2.00 11.27 2.67
N GLN A 821 -2.62 12.44 2.74
CA GLN A 821 -2.83 13.30 1.59
C GLN A 821 -1.50 13.80 1.00
N CYS A 822 -0.50 14.15 1.83
CA CYS A 822 0.85 14.48 1.36
C CYS A 822 1.52 13.31 0.62
N CYS A 823 1.40 12.09 1.17
CA CYS A 823 1.92 10.88 0.51
C CYS A 823 1.23 10.63 -0.84
N ARG A 824 -0.09 10.77 -0.90
CA ARG A 824 -0.88 10.66 -2.14
C ARG A 824 -0.45 11.69 -3.18
N PHE A 825 -0.25 12.94 -2.78
CA PHE A 825 0.23 13.99 -3.67
C PHE A 825 1.61 13.62 -4.25
N TYR A 826 2.56 13.22 -3.40
CA TYR A 826 3.87 12.77 -3.89
C TYR A 826 3.74 11.63 -4.90
N LEU A 827 2.95 10.58 -4.60
CA LEU A 827 2.74 9.45 -5.50
C LEU A 827 2.07 9.85 -6.82
N SER A 828 1.24 10.89 -6.83
CA SER A 828 0.59 11.38 -8.05
C SER A 828 1.56 12.07 -9.01
N VAL A 829 2.58 12.75 -8.49
CA VAL A 829 3.51 13.57 -9.29
C VAL A 829 4.89 12.96 -9.46
N LYS A 830 5.26 11.92 -8.71
CA LYS A 830 6.62 11.35 -8.74
C LYS A 830 7.10 10.93 -10.14
N ASP A 831 6.20 10.45 -10.99
CA ASP A 831 6.53 9.96 -12.34
C ASP A 831 6.56 11.06 -13.40
N SER A 832 6.09 12.27 -13.10
CA SER A 832 6.12 13.42 -14.01
C SER A 832 7.50 14.09 -14.11
N GLY A 833 8.48 13.66 -13.32
CA GLY A 833 9.80 14.28 -13.25
C GLY A 833 9.83 15.61 -12.49
N ILE A 834 8.70 16.04 -11.95
CA ILE A 834 8.59 17.29 -11.22
C ILE A 834 9.35 17.18 -9.89
N LYS A 835 10.28 18.07 -9.67
CA LYS A 835 10.94 18.34 -8.41
C LYS A 835 10.53 19.75 -7.96
N PRO A 836 9.63 19.90 -6.96
CA PRO A 836 9.23 21.23 -6.50
C PRO A 836 10.43 22.03 -6.06
N GLN A 837 10.55 23.23 -6.60
CA GLN A 837 11.65 24.10 -6.30
C GLN A 837 11.44 24.78 -4.92
N PRO A 838 12.50 24.99 -4.15
CA PRO A 838 12.44 25.85 -2.99
C PRO A 838 12.23 27.33 -3.40
N PRO A 839 11.99 28.25 -2.45
CA PRO A 839 11.96 29.69 -2.74
C PRO A 839 13.25 30.15 -3.41
N MET A 840 13.15 30.65 -4.65
CA MET A 840 14.33 30.94 -5.47
C MET A 840 15.14 32.10 -4.93
N SER A 841 14.49 33.16 -4.40
CA SER A 841 15.13 34.29 -3.79
C SER A 841 16.09 33.89 -2.64
N ASN A 842 15.64 32.99 -1.76
CA ASN A 842 16.48 32.48 -0.67
C ASN A 842 17.64 31.62 -1.18
N MET A 843 17.37 30.76 -2.16
CA MET A 843 18.41 29.89 -2.73
C MET A 843 19.49 30.68 -3.47
N GLU A 844 19.12 31.70 -4.21
CA GLU A 844 20.09 32.59 -4.89
C GLU A 844 20.98 33.34 -3.89
N ARG A 845 20.39 33.91 -2.85
CA ARG A 845 21.16 34.53 -1.77
C ARG A 845 22.13 33.56 -1.12
N ARG A 846 21.76 32.32 -0.87
CA ARG A 846 22.64 31.28 -0.32
C ARG A 846 23.77 30.91 -1.27
N ARG A 847 23.49 30.76 -2.57
CA ARG A 847 24.50 30.48 -3.60
C ARG A 847 25.53 31.62 -3.65
N LEU A 848 25.08 32.87 -3.61
CA LEU A 848 25.96 34.02 -3.62
C LEU A 848 26.82 34.07 -2.35
N LYS A 849 26.23 33.86 -1.15
CA LYS A 849 26.98 33.78 0.10
C LYS A 849 28.00 32.65 0.12
N ALA A 850 27.63 31.45 -0.33
CA ALA A 850 28.54 30.31 -0.46
C ALA A 850 29.70 30.61 -1.43
N ALA A 851 29.40 31.24 -2.58
CA ALA A 851 30.43 31.63 -3.55
C ALA A 851 31.43 32.67 -3.00
N MET A 852 30.99 33.60 -2.15
CA MET A 852 31.86 34.58 -1.49
C MET A 852 32.71 33.92 -0.40
N GLY A 853 32.11 33.12 0.44
CA GLY A 853 32.69 32.63 1.69
C GLY A 853 32.81 33.77 2.72
N VAL A 854 32.85 33.43 3.98
CA VAL A 854 32.70 34.34 5.12
C VAL A 854 33.72 35.48 5.11
N ASN A 855 34.99 35.14 5.08
CA ASN A 855 36.08 36.14 5.13
C ASN A 855 36.05 37.16 3.97
N PHE A 856 35.42 36.81 2.84
CA PHE A 856 35.33 37.75 1.73
C PHE A 856 34.22 38.78 1.93
N GLU A 857 33.08 38.33 2.46
CA GLU A 857 31.96 39.23 2.75
C GLU A 857 32.32 40.29 3.76
N ASP A 858 32.95 39.91 4.87
CA ASP A 858 33.40 40.83 5.91
C ASP A 858 34.42 41.84 5.40
N TRP A 859 35.42 41.38 4.66
CA TRP A 859 36.40 42.26 4.02
C TRP A 859 35.72 43.20 3.02
N ALA A 860 34.84 42.71 2.18
CA ALA A 860 34.21 43.48 1.11
C ALA A 860 33.25 44.54 1.68
N ASN A 861 32.50 44.21 2.74
CA ASN A 861 31.66 45.18 3.46
C ASN A 861 32.46 46.33 4.05
N GLY A 862 33.63 46.07 4.63
CA GLY A 862 34.53 47.09 5.15
C GLY A 862 35.21 47.87 4.03
N TYR A 863 35.71 47.17 2.98
CA TYR A 863 36.48 47.80 1.91
C TYR A 863 35.63 48.66 0.96
N PHE A 864 34.41 48.27 0.67
CA PHE A 864 33.42 48.93 -0.18
C PHE A 864 32.25 49.52 0.62
N SER A 865 32.49 49.95 1.84
CA SER A 865 31.47 50.59 2.68
C SER A 865 30.98 51.92 2.06
N VAL A 866 29.71 52.26 2.31
CA VAL A 866 29.07 53.51 1.86
C VAL A 866 29.83 54.75 2.34
N ASP A 867 30.38 54.72 3.56
CA ASP A 867 31.15 55.76 4.17
C ASP A 867 32.64 55.73 3.80
N GLY A 868 33.03 54.77 2.98
CA GLY A 868 34.41 54.51 2.59
C GLY A 868 34.81 55.22 1.28
N ASP A 869 36.13 55.33 1.06
CA ASP A 869 36.68 55.98 -0.13
C ASP A 869 36.82 55.07 -1.36
N ASN A 870 36.28 53.81 -1.36
CA ASN A 870 36.58 52.83 -2.39
C ASN A 870 35.44 52.58 -3.38
N LEU A 871 34.33 53.32 -3.26
CA LEU A 871 33.27 53.36 -4.25
C LEU A 871 33.50 54.49 -5.28
N ASP A 872 32.95 54.36 -6.47
CA ASP A 872 32.91 55.34 -7.56
C ASP A 872 34.29 55.87 -8.03
N LYS A 873 35.32 55.06 -7.86
CA LYS A 873 36.67 55.38 -8.34
C LYS A 873 37.38 54.16 -8.98
N PHE A 874 38.38 54.50 -9.81
CA PHE A 874 39.22 53.50 -10.42
C PHE A 874 40.35 53.10 -9.44
N ILE A 875 40.37 51.82 -9.02
CA ILE A 875 41.38 51.26 -8.12
C ILE A 875 42.18 50.20 -8.90
N PRO A 876 43.51 50.14 -8.79
CA PRO A 876 44.25 49.06 -9.40
C PRO A 876 43.79 47.71 -8.85
N ARG A 877 43.42 46.81 -9.73
CA ARG A 877 42.86 45.51 -9.35
C ARG A 877 43.78 44.63 -8.50
N ASP A 878 45.09 44.73 -8.79
CA ASP A 878 46.10 44.01 -8.01
C ASP A 878 46.23 44.53 -6.58
N ASP A 879 45.96 45.84 -6.36
CA ASP A 879 46.02 46.47 -5.03
C ASP A 879 44.84 45.99 -4.18
N VAL A 880 43.62 45.91 -4.77
CA VAL A 880 42.41 45.39 -4.13
C VAL A 880 42.58 43.91 -3.78
N PHE A 881 43.15 43.13 -4.71
CA PHE A 881 43.41 41.71 -4.50
C PHE A 881 44.43 41.47 -3.38
N THR A 882 45.49 42.26 -3.33
CA THR A 882 46.53 42.21 -2.30
C THR A 882 46.00 42.57 -0.93
N ASP A 883 45.10 43.56 -0.86
CA ASP A 883 44.42 43.94 0.37
C ASP A 883 43.56 42.79 0.92
N TYR A 884 42.75 42.18 0.06
CA TYR A 884 41.97 40.97 0.44
C TYR A 884 42.86 39.84 0.91
N GLN A 885 43.96 39.54 0.21
CA GLN A 885 44.90 38.50 0.61
C GLN A 885 45.50 38.73 1.99
N ARG A 886 45.76 40.00 2.32
CA ARG A 886 46.27 40.42 3.61
C ARG A 886 45.23 40.23 4.73
N PHE A 887 44.00 40.69 4.47
CA PHE A 887 42.89 40.55 5.42
C PHE A 887 42.58 39.07 5.69
N ALA A 888 42.34 38.28 4.66
CA ALA A 888 41.96 36.89 4.78
C ALA A 888 43.10 35.94 5.18
N ASN A 889 44.38 36.44 5.21
CA ASN A 889 45.57 35.63 5.43
C ASN A 889 45.67 34.40 4.48
N VAL A 890 45.23 34.54 3.22
CA VAL A 890 45.16 33.47 2.23
C VAL A 890 46.23 33.67 1.16
N LYS A 891 47.26 32.81 1.16
CA LYS A 891 48.41 32.92 0.23
C LYS A 891 48.12 32.25 -1.15
N HIS A 892 47.08 31.44 -1.30
CA HIS A 892 46.91 30.60 -2.47
C HIS A 892 45.61 30.84 -3.26
N ILE A 893 44.92 31.96 -3.05
CA ILE A 893 43.75 32.30 -3.86
C ILE A 893 44.20 32.84 -5.23
N THR A 894 43.48 32.41 -6.28
CA THR A 894 43.70 32.89 -7.64
C THR A 894 42.94 34.20 -7.90
N MET A 895 43.41 35.03 -8.84
CA MET A 895 42.70 36.24 -9.28
C MET A 895 41.30 35.89 -9.86
N GLN A 896 41.14 34.70 -10.49
CA GLN A 896 39.85 34.24 -11.00
C GLN A 896 38.87 33.96 -9.84
N ALA A 897 39.30 33.23 -8.80
CA ALA A 897 38.49 32.99 -7.62
C ALA A 897 38.11 34.28 -6.90
N PHE A 898 39.04 35.23 -6.76
CA PHE A 898 38.75 36.55 -6.23
C PHE A 898 37.68 37.28 -7.05
N THR A 899 37.78 37.26 -8.36
CA THR A 899 36.79 37.89 -9.26
C THR A 899 35.42 37.27 -9.13
N LYS A 900 35.35 35.93 -9.02
CA LYS A 900 34.06 35.22 -8.79
C LYS A 900 33.41 35.65 -7.48
N LYS A 901 34.21 35.79 -6.41
CA LYS A 901 33.72 36.28 -5.10
C LYS A 901 33.24 37.74 -5.18
N LEU A 902 33.98 38.59 -5.87
CA LEU A 902 33.62 39.98 -6.04
C LEU A 902 32.34 40.16 -6.84
N LYS A 903 32.14 39.40 -7.90
CA LYS A 903 30.87 39.36 -8.65
C LYS A 903 29.70 38.94 -7.79
N ALA A 904 29.87 37.92 -6.97
CA ALA A 904 28.84 37.47 -6.05
C ALA A 904 28.49 38.58 -5.04
N PHE A 905 29.46 39.24 -4.51
CA PHE A 905 29.28 40.39 -3.59
C PHE A 905 28.50 41.53 -4.24
N GLY A 906 28.86 41.94 -5.47
CA GLY A 906 28.17 43.00 -6.19
C GLY A 906 26.69 42.69 -6.51
N LYS A 907 26.32 41.43 -6.64
CA LYS A 907 24.93 41.02 -6.83
C LYS A 907 24.15 41.02 -5.50
N LEU A 908 24.80 40.78 -4.38
CA LEU A 908 24.18 40.68 -3.06
C LEU A 908 24.08 42.02 -2.35
N CYS A 909 25.06 42.92 -2.56
CA CYS A 909 25.23 44.14 -1.81
C CYS A 909 24.22 45.20 -2.25
N PRO A 910 23.34 45.72 -1.35
CA PRO A 910 22.26 46.62 -1.75
C PRO A 910 22.70 48.05 -2.13
N TRP A 911 23.90 48.46 -1.77
CA TRP A 911 24.46 49.79 -2.11
C TRP A 911 25.40 49.81 -3.31
N ILE A 912 25.58 48.64 -3.98
CA ILE A 912 26.36 48.54 -5.21
C ILE A 912 25.40 48.35 -6.40
N ASP A 913 25.52 49.26 -7.39
CA ASP A 913 24.79 49.14 -8.68
C ASP A 913 25.45 48.10 -9.57
N CYS A 914 26.70 48.28 -9.87
CA CYS A 914 27.44 47.32 -10.69
C CYS A 914 28.96 47.41 -10.47
N ILE A 915 29.64 46.30 -10.84
CA ILE A 915 31.08 46.18 -10.81
C ILE A 915 31.59 46.21 -12.25
N ASN A 916 32.55 47.07 -12.55
CA ASN A 916 33.08 47.31 -13.88
C ASN A 916 31.99 47.63 -14.93
N PRO A 917 31.37 48.82 -14.85
CA PRO A 917 30.35 49.25 -15.78
C PRO A 917 30.80 49.08 -17.25
N PRO A 918 29.93 48.60 -18.15
CA PRO A 918 30.27 48.28 -19.54
C PRO A 918 30.89 49.47 -20.30
N GLU A 919 30.46 50.70 -19.99
CA GLU A 919 30.96 51.93 -20.62
C GLU A 919 32.41 52.23 -20.31
N TYR A 920 33.00 51.67 -19.26
CA TYR A 920 34.41 51.81 -18.93
C TYR A 920 35.27 50.63 -19.39
N CYS A 921 34.65 49.55 -19.87
CA CYS A 921 35.33 48.35 -20.28
C CYS A 921 35.81 48.43 -21.73
N ASN A 922 36.97 47.85 -22.03
CA ASN A 922 37.43 47.60 -23.38
C ASN A 922 36.75 46.39 -24.02
N SER A 923 37.09 46.08 -25.27
CA SER A 923 36.53 44.93 -26.05
C SER A 923 36.77 43.56 -25.39
N SER A 924 37.68 43.47 -24.42
CA SER A 924 37.95 42.26 -23.62
C SER A 924 37.23 42.25 -22.25
N GLY A 925 36.35 43.23 -22.00
CA GLY A 925 35.59 43.30 -20.74
C GLY A 925 36.42 43.78 -19.57
N ARG A 926 37.57 44.46 -19.77
CA ARG A 926 38.46 44.94 -18.73
C ARG A 926 38.56 46.45 -18.78
N ILE A 927 38.78 47.06 -17.61
CA ILE A 927 39.10 48.47 -17.48
C ILE A 927 40.62 48.60 -17.40
N GLN A 928 41.21 49.27 -18.35
CA GLN A 928 42.64 49.46 -18.40
C GLN A 928 42.99 50.95 -18.41
N LYS A 929 43.84 51.40 -17.48
CA LYS A 929 44.30 52.77 -17.39
C LYS A 929 45.81 52.85 -17.24
N ALA A 930 46.40 53.86 -17.86
CA ALA A 930 47.83 54.18 -17.69
C ALA A 930 48.07 54.88 -16.35
N VAL A 931 48.80 54.24 -15.47
CA VAL A 931 49.16 54.72 -14.15
C VAL A 931 50.62 55.14 -14.17
N GLN A 932 50.89 56.28 -13.68
CA GLN A 932 52.28 56.80 -13.55
C GLN A 932 52.95 56.17 -12.32
N ILE A 933 53.97 55.40 -12.52
CA ILE A 933 54.76 54.74 -11.45
C ILE A 933 55.91 55.56 -11.02
N THR A 934 56.60 56.20 -11.97
CA THR A 934 57.62 57.16 -11.74
C THR A 934 57.47 58.35 -12.71
N PRO A 935 58.16 59.54 -12.51
CA PRO A 935 58.00 60.66 -13.43
C PRO A 935 58.21 60.31 -14.91
N GLU A 936 58.98 59.27 -15.22
CA GLU A 936 59.35 58.86 -16.56
C GLU A 936 58.66 57.52 -17.03
N LEU A 937 57.99 56.80 -16.12
CA LEU A 937 57.43 55.49 -16.45
C LEU A 937 55.89 55.44 -16.22
N ARG A 938 55.16 55.22 -17.33
CA ARG A 938 53.75 54.91 -17.27
C ARG A 938 53.53 53.38 -17.58
N LYS A 939 52.78 52.73 -16.78
CA LYS A 939 52.38 51.30 -17.01
C LYS A 939 50.89 51.20 -17.02
N THR A 940 50.36 50.45 -18.05
CA THR A 940 48.93 50.09 -18.07
C THR A 940 48.66 49.10 -16.99
N LYS A 941 47.69 49.38 -16.11
CA LYS A 941 47.19 48.47 -15.09
C LYS A 941 45.74 48.16 -15.32
N ASP A 942 45.33 46.95 -15.00
CA ASP A 942 43.93 46.58 -14.91
C ASP A 942 43.31 47.24 -13.69
N MET A 943 42.20 47.91 -13.88
CA MET A 943 41.48 48.66 -12.84
C MET A 943 40.18 47.93 -12.45
N LEU A 944 39.73 48.16 -11.25
CA LEU A 944 38.42 47.85 -10.73
C LEU A 944 37.65 49.15 -10.52
N TYR A 945 36.39 49.16 -10.89
CA TYR A 945 35.48 50.25 -10.60
C TYR A 945 34.20 49.67 -10.01
N VAL A 946 33.82 50.09 -8.82
CA VAL A 946 32.58 49.66 -8.15
C VAL A 946 31.68 50.87 -8.04
N ARG A 947 30.54 50.82 -8.76
CA ARG A 947 29.56 51.93 -8.80
C ARG A 947 28.63 51.81 -7.63
N SER A 948 28.39 52.87 -6.90
CA SER A 948 27.35 52.94 -5.86
C SER A 948 25.94 53.07 -6.46
N MET A 949 24.94 52.65 -5.73
CA MET A 949 23.54 52.94 -6.09
C MET A 949 23.30 54.46 -6.04
N PRO A 950 22.50 55.02 -6.97
CA PRO A 950 22.10 56.41 -6.92
C PRO A 950 21.34 56.77 -5.63
N THR A 951 21.69 57.85 -4.96
CA THR A 951 21.07 58.33 -3.70
C THR A 951 19.80 59.14 -3.88
N ASP A 952 19.13 59.09 -5.04
CA ASP A 952 17.89 59.85 -5.25
C ASP A 952 16.65 58.96 -5.02
N GLY A 953 15.81 59.45 -4.11
CA GLY A 953 14.56 58.86 -3.69
C GLY A 953 13.53 58.73 -4.81
N ALA A 954 13.50 57.61 -5.39
CA ALA A 954 12.34 57.06 -6.07
C ALA A 954 12.49 55.50 -6.09
N THR A 955 11.76 54.86 -5.20
CA THR A 955 11.54 53.43 -5.20
C THR A 955 10.77 53.04 -6.44
N GLU A 956 11.48 52.69 -7.55
CA GLU A 956 10.98 51.71 -8.49
C GLU A 956 11.56 50.37 -8.09
N PRO A 957 10.70 49.33 -7.96
CA PRO A 957 11.24 48.00 -7.76
C PRO A 957 12.07 47.59 -8.98
N PRO A 958 13.09 46.75 -8.82
CA PRO A 958 13.93 46.34 -9.92
C PRO A 958 13.04 45.64 -10.97
N LYS A 959 13.08 46.18 -12.18
CA LYS A 959 12.44 45.54 -13.33
C LYS A 959 12.95 44.11 -13.44
N GLU A 960 12.03 43.17 -13.50
CA GLU A 960 12.30 41.77 -13.87
C GLU A 960 13.21 41.74 -15.11
N GLN A 961 14.47 41.44 -14.92
CA GLN A 961 15.29 40.88 -15.98
C GLN A 961 15.10 39.34 -15.91
N GLN A 962 14.20 38.85 -16.73
CA GLN A 962 14.26 37.47 -17.17
C GLN A 962 15.65 37.26 -17.76
N LEU A 963 16.49 36.55 -17.04
CA LEU A 963 17.75 36.08 -17.56
C LEU A 963 17.50 34.75 -18.26
N PRO A 964 17.83 34.65 -19.56
CA PRO A 964 17.87 33.35 -20.22
C PRO A 964 18.94 32.50 -19.53
N PHE A 965 18.62 31.26 -19.30
CA PHE A 965 19.51 30.23 -18.81
C PHE A 965 20.48 29.88 -19.96
N ASP A 966 21.58 30.64 -20.08
CA ASP A 966 22.70 30.24 -20.93
C ASP A 966 23.80 29.66 -20.05
N ALA A 967 23.94 28.36 -20.10
CA ALA A 967 24.95 27.61 -19.36
C ALA A 967 26.40 27.84 -19.81
N ASP A 968 26.64 28.72 -20.77
CA ASP A 968 27.97 28.90 -21.41
C ASP A 968 28.67 30.24 -21.12
N GLU A 969 28.12 31.14 -20.28
CA GLU A 969 28.78 32.43 -20.00
C GLU A 969 29.89 32.40 -18.93
N ASP A 970 30.10 31.31 -18.23
CA ASP A 970 31.11 31.21 -17.16
C ASP A 970 32.57 31.21 -17.65
N ASN A 971 32.84 31.17 -18.96
CA ASN A 971 34.18 31.06 -19.54
C ASN A 971 34.67 32.31 -20.26
N ARG A 972 34.02 33.46 -20.15
CA ARG A 972 34.57 34.69 -20.74
C ARG A 972 35.52 35.37 -19.77
N PRO A 973 36.77 35.60 -20.15
CA PRO A 973 37.68 36.34 -19.28
C PRO A 973 37.27 37.83 -19.25
N PHE A 974 37.37 38.41 -18.05
CA PHE A 974 37.29 39.86 -17.87
C PHE A 974 38.42 40.55 -18.60
#